data_0e3b56c6fa1ef9c93db6d46cda41f3c9
#
_entry.id   0e3b56c6fa1ef9c93db6d46cda41f3c9
#
_cell.length_a   1.000
_cell.length_b   1.000
_cell.length_c   1.000
_cell.angle_alpha   90.00
_cell.angle_beta   90.00
_cell.angle_gamma   90.00
#
_symmetry.space_group_name_H-M   'P 1'
#
loop_
_entity.id
_entity.type
_entity.pdbx_description
1 polymer ?
#
loop_
_entity_poly.entity_id
_entity_poly.type
_entity_poly.pdbx_seq_one_letter_code
_entity_poly.pdbx_strand_id
1 'polypeptide(L)'
;MAFPRLFSPLRIGPLEARNRIVFGAHFTMFSEPARTWGEPGFHGERLGRYVEDRARGGAGVIIVGQTQVHPTTAYQMTNNAAAWDEAAVPHFRRVTEPIHRHGALAFIQLAHNGGVNFGAWSKLPVWAPSAVVNSTEAPKVLERHEIKELVEYFARSAKNAAAGGFDGIEIHAAHGYLIHEFLSPRSNQRSDEYGGNLANRMRFAVEVLTAVRAAVGPTVAVGLRLVGDEEQKYGPGLTADDAAAIAARFAALGLVDFLNVSVGISGIGMVRPVYAPHLLGVYAAHAVKQAAQNVPVFAVHRILLPDEAEGILERGEADAVTLVRALIADPEWPNKARDGVPHTIRRCTGNNQGCYGNLTQNLPITCVTNPAVGRDAELGLGTLTPAAISKRLIVVGGGPAGLEAAWVAAARGHRVTLFERGDRLGGKIRLAQMLPGRSELSDFADWRIGECERRGVEIRLNTEATANSVLALSPDAVIVATGGRATKFGTSKFFPMPVAGSEQDFVIDHEQALIRADSLGARVIIFDAVGHIEAIGLGELLAARGTEVTVVTTLPMPINLDRETMGYALPRAVQAGMRWRPNTALGAIGDHAVTLVDTLSRQFEQIADIDTVVIRTNGLPNDELYFELKDRMPKVMRVGDAVAVRYADRAIFDGHMAGRQV
;
A
#
# COMPACT_ATOMS: atom_id res chain seq x y z
N MET A 1 -10.55 28.70 -8.78
CA MET A 1 -10.34 27.39 -8.16
C MET A 1 -9.53 26.57 -9.16
N ALA A 2 -8.42 25.97 -8.74
CA ALA A 2 -7.50 25.30 -9.67
C ALA A 2 -8.09 24.04 -10.32
N PHE A 3 -9.02 23.35 -9.66
CA PHE A 3 -9.62 22.09 -10.10
C PHE A 3 -11.14 22.16 -9.99
N PRO A 4 -11.83 22.91 -10.89
CA PRO A 4 -13.24 23.23 -10.72
C PRO A 4 -14.19 22.02 -10.82
N ARG A 5 -13.86 21.03 -11.65
CA ARG A 5 -14.65 19.81 -11.77
C ARG A 5 -14.56 18.97 -10.52
N LEU A 6 -13.33 18.79 -10.02
CA LEU A 6 -13.04 17.97 -8.85
C LEU A 6 -13.77 18.47 -7.58
N PHE A 7 -13.91 19.80 -7.45
CA PHE A 7 -14.58 20.45 -6.30
C PHE A 7 -16.02 20.85 -6.56
N SER A 8 -16.62 20.45 -7.68
CA SER A 8 -18.06 20.61 -7.90
C SER A 8 -18.84 19.53 -7.14
N PRO A 9 -20.05 19.83 -6.64
CA PRO A 9 -20.87 18.83 -5.97
C PRO A 9 -21.26 17.68 -6.90
N LEU A 10 -21.58 16.53 -6.30
CA LEU A 10 -22.03 15.34 -7.01
C LEU A 10 -23.27 14.76 -6.36
N ARG A 11 -24.34 14.59 -7.14
CA ARG A 11 -25.52 13.87 -6.70
C ARG A 11 -25.31 12.35 -6.78
N ILE A 12 -25.61 11.65 -5.69
CA ILE A 12 -25.50 10.19 -5.56
C ILE A 12 -26.84 9.69 -5.00
N GLY A 13 -27.75 9.30 -5.88
CA GLY A 13 -29.12 8.96 -5.49
C GLY A 13 -29.81 10.10 -4.73
N PRO A 14 -30.24 9.89 -3.48
CA PRO A 14 -30.89 10.91 -2.66
C PRO A 14 -29.90 11.93 -2.06
N LEU A 15 -28.60 11.71 -2.13
CA LEU A 15 -27.58 12.46 -1.44
C LEU A 15 -26.84 13.43 -2.38
N GLU A 16 -26.19 14.44 -1.78
CA GLU A 16 -25.27 15.32 -2.49
C GLU A 16 -23.92 15.33 -1.76
N ALA A 17 -22.86 14.85 -2.43
CA ALA A 17 -21.50 14.97 -1.97
C ALA A 17 -20.95 16.37 -2.30
N ARG A 18 -20.22 17.00 -1.37
CA ARG A 18 -19.65 18.34 -1.51
C ARG A 18 -18.60 18.48 -2.62
N ASN A 19 -18.01 17.39 -3.06
CA ASN A 19 -17.04 17.30 -4.14
C ASN A 19 -16.99 15.88 -4.73
N ARG A 20 -16.17 15.67 -5.74
CA ARG A 20 -16.04 14.41 -6.49
C ARG A 20 -14.86 13.54 -6.04
N ILE A 21 -14.41 13.72 -4.81
CA ILE A 21 -13.29 12.97 -4.24
C ILE A 21 -13.84 11.95 -3.25
N VAL A 22 -13.64 10.68 -3.56
CA VAL A 22 -14.06 9.53 -2.75
C VAL A 22 -12.84 8.87 -2.12
N PHE A 23 -12.81 8.73 -0.79
CA PHE A 23 -11.88 7.83 -0.13
C PHE A 23 -12.45 6.42 -0.18
N GLY A 24 -11.87 5.57 -1.02
CA GLY A 24 -12.41 4.25 -1.32
C GLY A 24 -12.17 3.21 -0.24
N ALA A 25 -13.08 2.25 -0.19
CA ALA A 25 -12.98 1.11 0.71
C ALA A 25 -11.67 0.33 0.50
N HIS A 26 -11.04 -0.05 1.60
CA HIS A 26 -9.86 -0.90 1.66
C HIS A 26 -9.74 -1.55 3.03
N PHE A 27 -9.16 -2.72 3.05
CA PHE A 27 -8.98 -3.46 4.29
C PHE A 27 -7.84 -2.84 5.11
N THR A 28 -8.09 -2.53 6.38
CA THR A 28 -7.12 -1.84 7.26
C THR A 28 -6.58 -2.70 8.40
N MET A 29 -7.35 -3.70 8.84
CA MET A 29 -7.15 -4.43 10.09
C MET A 29 -7.17 -3.53 11.34
N PHE A 30 -8.00 -2.47 11.33
CA PHE A 30 -8.16 -1.56 12.46
C PHE A 30 -9.42 -1.85 13.28
N SER A 31 -10.16 -2.91 12.96
CA SER A 31 -11.29 -3.35 13.77
C SER A 31 -10.81 -3.80 15.15
N GLU A 32 -11.63 -3.63 16.15
CA GLU A 32 -11.42 -4.18 17.48
C GLU A 32 -11.46 -5.71 17.39
N PRO A 33 -10.57 -6.44 18.08
CA PRO A 33 -10.53 -7.88 18.00
C PRO A 33 -11.81 -8.50 18.57
N ALA A 34 -12.18 -9.65 18.02
CA ALA A 34 -13.25 -10.46 18.54
C ALA A 34 -12.97 -10.91 20.00
N ARG A 35 -14.04 -11.14 20.76
CA ARG A 35 -13.93 -11.68 22.13
C ARG A 35 -13.52 -13.14 22.13
N THR A 36 -13.94 -13.90 21.10
CA THR A 36 -13.74 -15.33 20.96
C THR A 36 -12.94 -15.64 19.70
N TRP A 37 -12.10 -16.65 19.76
CA TRP A 37 -11.35 -17.13 18.59
C TRP A 37 -12.30 -17.56 17.45
N GLY A 38 -12.00 -17.14 16.25
CA GLY A 38 -12.77 -17.49 15.05
C GLY A 38 -13.97 -16.59 14.77
N GLU A 39 -14.30 -15.66 15.68
CA GLU A 39 -15.34 -14.67 15.46
C GLU A 39 -14.75 -13.36 14.96
N PRO A 40 -15.45 -12.61 14.08
CA PRO A 40 -15.04 -11.26 13.70
C PRO A 40 -15.33 -10.27 14.83
N GLY A 41 -14.54 -9.19 14.86
CA GLY A 41 -14.76 -8.08 15.77
C GLY A 41 -15.72 -7.04 15.20
N PHE A 42 -15.55 -5.80 15.66
CA PHE A 42 -16.32 -4.64 15.19
C PHE A 42 -15.40 -3.49 14.81
N HIS A 43 -15.88 -2.57 13.98
CA HIS A 43 -15.18 -1.31 13.74
C HIS A 43 -15.06 -0.51 15.04
N GLY A 44 -13.91 0.07 15.30
CA GLY A 44 -13.63 0.74 16.55
C GLY A 44 -13.08 2.15 16.41
N GLU A 45 -12.64 2.73 17.53
CA GLU A 45 -12.12 4.09 17.58
C GLU A 45 -10.92 4.30 16.66
N ARG A 46 -10.01 3.31 16.54
CA ARG A 46 -8.85 3.39 15.68
C ARG A 46 -9.23 3.65 14.22
N LEU A 47 -10.25 2.94 13.72
CA LEU A 47 -10.78 3.16 12.37
C LEU A 47 -11.48 4.52 12.29
N GLY A 48 -12.26 4.89 13.30
CA GLY A 48 -12.92 6.19 13.38
C GLY A 48 -11.95 7.36 13.22
N ARG A 49 -10.84 7.36 13.97
CA ARG A 49 -9.78 8.37 13.85
C ARG A 49 -9.10 8.38 12.48
N TYR A 50 -8.84 7.20 11.95
CA TYR A 50 -8.23 7.06 10.63
C TYR A 50 -9.08 7.69 9.53
N VAL A 51 -10.38 7.43 9.50
CA VAL A 51 -11.29 8.00 8.48
C VAL A 51 -11.62 9.47 8.75
N GLU A 52 -11.64 9.90 10.01
CA GLU A 52 -11.82 11.30 10.41
C GLU A 52 -10.79 12.21 9.76
N ASP A 53 -9.51 11.82 9.78
CA ASP A 53 -8.44 12.61 9.15
C ASP A 53 -8.68 12.83 7.65
N ARG A 54 -9.24 11.84 6.93
CA ARG A 54 -9.56 11.96 5.49
C ARG A 54 -10.79 12.83 5.23
N ALA A 55 -11.80 12.76 6.10
CA ALA A 55 -12.94 13.64 6.06
C ALA A 55 -12.56 15.10 6.37
N ARG A 56 -11.77 15.32 7.42
CA ARG A 56 -11.17 16.61 7.77
C ARG A 56 -10.26 17.15 6.66
N GLY A 57 -9.52 16.26 6.02
CA GLY A 57 -8.64 16.56 4.88
C GLY A 57 -9.37 16.92 3.59
N GLY A 58 -10.69 16.84 3.56
CA GLY A 58 -11.53 17.40 2.48
C GLY A 58 -12.19 16.40 1.54
N ALA A 59 -12.06 15.09 1.73
CA ALA A 59 -12.78 14.11 0.92
C ALA A 59 -14.30 14.31 1.05
N GLY A 60 -15.05 14.16 -0.06
CA GLY A 60 -16.50 14.34 -0.10
C GLY A 60 -17.27 13.12 0.37
N VAL A 61 -16.72 11.94 0.09
CA VAL A 61 -17.29 10.64 0.47
C VAL A 61 -16.20 9.77 1.09
N ILE A 62 -16.51 9.09 2.17
CA ILE A 62 -15.64 8.09 2.81
C ILE A 62 -16.33 6.75 2.74
N ILE A 63 -15.77 5.77 2.05
CA ILE A 63 -16.29 4.40 2.00
C ILE A 63 -15.48 3.54 2.95
N VAL A 64 -16.08 3.11 4.04
CA VAL A 64 -15.48 2.25 5.06
C VAL A 64 -15.58 0.80 4.63
N GLY A 65 -14.61 0.00 4.89
CA GLY A 65 -14.70 -1.44 4.62
C GLY A 65 -13.39 -2.02 4.07
N GLN A 66 -13.39 -3.29 3.70
CA GLN A 66 -14.64 -4.10 3.58
C GLN A 66 -15.15 -4.55 4.97
N THR A 67 -16.47 -4.68 5.09
CA THR A 67 -17.15 -5.17 6.30
C THR A 67 -17.92 -6.45 5.96
N GLN A 68 -17.78 -7.47 6.77
CA GLN A 68 -18.28 -8.82 6.48
C GLN A 68 -19.78 -8.95 6.76
N VAL A 69 -20.49 -9.69 5.89
CA VAL A 69 -21.94 -9.86 5.99
C VAL A 69 -22.36 -11.20 6.58
N HIS A 70 -21.47 -12.21 6.63
CA HIS A 70 -21.82 -13.57 7.05
C HIS A 70 -20.65 -14.28 7.74
N PRO A 71 -20.86 -15.20 8.70
CA PRO A 71 -19.80 -15.93 9.39
C PRO A 71 -18.86 -16.71 8.48
N THR A 72 -19.34 -17.29 7.38
CA THR A 72 -18.51 -18.06 6.42
C THR A 72 -17.52 -17.21 5.62
N THR A 73 -17.63 -15.90 5.68
CA THR A 73 -16.66 -14.97 5.10
C THR A 73 -15.58 -14.52 6.09
N ALA A 74 -15.48 -15.19 7.26
CA ALA A 74 -14.43 -14.88 8.22
C ALA A 74 -13.05 -15.10 7.60
N TYR A 75 -12.40 -14.00 7.33
CA TYR A 75 -11.07 -13.95 6.72
C TYR A 75 -10.04 -14.58 7.66
N GLN A 76 -8.88 -14.98 7.13
CA GLN A 76 -7.74 -15.47 7.93
C GLN A 76 -7.21 -14.47 8.98
N MET A 77 -7.84 -13.32 9.12
CA MET A 77 -7.39 -12.21 9.95
C MET A 77 -8.32 -11.95 11.11
N THR A 78 -7.75 -11.75 12.27
CA THR A 78 -8.48 -11.58 13.55
C THR A 78 -9.29 -10.30 13.66
N ASN A 79 -9.03 -9.32 12.79
CA ASN A 79 -9.54 -7.96 12.90
C ASN A 79 -10.53 -7.60 11.77
N ASN A 80 -11.39 -8.55 11.41
CA ASN A 80 -12.55 -8.33 10.55
C ASN A 80 -13.73 -7.79 11.35
N ALA A 81 -14.58 -6.99 10.69
CA ALA A 81 -15.81 -6.48 11.31
C ALA A 81 -17.04 -7.18 10.76
N ALA A 82 -17.91 -7.60 11.67
CA ALA A 82 -19.23 -8.19 11.39
C ALA A 82 -20.25 -7.06 11.19
N ALA A 83 -20.93 -7.03 10.03
CA ALA A 83 -22.04 -6.12 9.82
C ALA A 83 -23.39 -6.74 10.15
N TRP A 84 -23.48 -8.06 10.12
CA TRP A 84 -24.73 -8.80 10.32
C TRP A 84 -25.25 -8.81 11.78
N ASP A 85 -24.36 -8.50 12.73
CA ASP A 85 -24.70 -8.46 14.15
C ASP A 85 -25.19 -7.06 14.54
N GLU A 86 -26.33 -6.97 15.24
CA GLU A 86 -26.87 -5.69 15.73
C GLU A 86 -25.94 -5.01 16.73
N ALA A 87 -25.08 -5.77 17.42
CA ALA A 87 -24.03 -5.22 18.27
C ALA A 87 -23.03 -4.31 17.52
N ALA A 88 -22.96 -4.40 16.18
CA ALA A 88 -22.15 -3.51 15.35
C ALA A 88 -22.67 -2.06 15.33
N VAL A 89 -23.95 -1.82 15.57
CA VAL A 89 -24.58 -0.48 15.42
C VAL A 89 -23.89 0.61 16.25
N PRO A 90 -23.66 0.46 17.58
CA PRO A 90 -22.94 1.48 18.33
C PRO A 90 -21.49 1.64 17.89
N HIS A 91 -20.87 0.59 17.37
CA HIS A 91 -19.53 0.67 16.80
C HIS A 91 -19.50 1.44 15.48
N PHE A 92 -20.50 1.28 14.64
CA PHE A 92 -20.63 2.06 13.40
C PHE A 92 -20.75 3.56 13.68
N ARG A 93 -21.47 3.98 14.73
CA ARG A 93 -21.56 5.41 15.12
C ARG A 93 -20.21 6.00 15.48
N ARG A 94 -19.31 5.23 16.09
CA ARG A 94 -17.92 5.67 16.37
C ARG A 94 -17.11 5.97 15.09
N VAL A 95 -17.59 5.52 13.94
CA VAL A 95 -16.98 5.75 12.63
C VAL A 95 -17.71 6.82 11.85
N THR A 96 -19.04 6.81 11.84
CA THR A 96 -19.85 7.75 11.05
C THR A 96 -19.87 9.16 11.64
N GLU A 97 -20.00 9.30 12.97
CA GLU A 97 -19.98 10.60 13.63
C GLU A 97 -18.72 11.43 13.37
N PRO A 98 -17.48 10.85 13.46
CA PRO A 98 -16.27 11.57 13.06
C PRO A 98 -16.28 12.04 11.60
N ILE A 99 -16.79 11.23 10.67
CA ILE A 99 -16.89 11.60 9.25
C ILE A 99 -17.86 12.78 9.06
N HIS A 100 -19.05 12.70 9.65
CA HIS A 100 -20.08 13.71 9.53
C HIS A 100 -19.69 15.07 10.13
N ARG A 101 -18.91 15.09 11.23
CA ARG A 101 -18.39 16.34 11.82
C ARG A 101 -17.65 17.21 10.82
N HIS A 102 -17.10 16.63 9.78
CA HIS A 102 -16.35 17.33 8.75
C HIS A 102 -17.15 17.48 7.43
N GLY A 103 -18.46 17.19 7.43
CA GLY A 103 -19.34 17.38 6.27
C GLY A 103 -19.06 16.43 5.09
N ALA A 104 -18.46 15.28 5.33
CA ALA A 104 -18.34 14.22 4.36
C ALA A 104 -19.46 13.19 4.53
N LEU A 105 -19.84 12.53 3.44
CA LEU A 105 -20.78 11.41 3.48
C LEU A 105 -20.05 10.15 3.94
N ALA A 106 -20.69 9.36 4.81
CA ALA A 106 -20.20 8.10 5.32
C ALA A 106 -20.87 6.93 4.60
N PHE A 107 -20.10 6.18 3.81
CA PHE A 107 -20.56 4.96 3.14
C PHE A 107 -19.85 3.75 3.74
N ILE A 108 -20.46 2.57 3.63
CA ILE A 108 -19.87 1.29 4.05
C ILE A 108 -19.89 0.29 2.90
N GLN A 109 -18.78 -0.43 2.73
CA GLN A 109 -18.71 -1.54 1.79
C GLN A 109 -19.03 -2.85 2.49
N LEU A 110 -20.07 -3.56 2.04
CA LEU A 110 -20.53 -4.86 2.51
C LEU A 110 -20.03 -5.96 1.58
N ALA A 111 -19.41 -6.99 2.14
CA ALA A 111 -18.70 -8.00 1.36
C ALA A 111 -18.86 -9.42 1.93
N HIS A 112 -18.84 -10.39 1.02
CA HIS A 112 -18.56 -11.80 1.26
C HIS A 112 -17.42 -12.23 0.34
N ASN A 113 -16.33 -12.76 0.88
CA ASN A 113 -15.11 -13.00 0.11
C ASN A 113 -15.17 -14.22 -0.81
N GLY A 114 -16.21 -15.06 -0.70
CA GLY A 114 -16.36 -16.21 -1.58
C GLY A 114 -15.22 -17.21 -1.46
N GLY A 115 -14.92 -17.89 -2.55
CA GLY A 115 -13.87 -18.90 -2.66
C GLY A 115 -12.44 -18.36 -2.65
N VAL A 116 -12.24 -17.03 -2.68
CA VAL A 116 -10.91 -16.41 -2.54
C VAL A 116 -10.40 -16.54 -1.09
N ASN A 117 -11.25 -16.83 -0.16
CA ASN A 117 -10.95 -16.98 1.25
C ASN A 117 -10.48 -18.40 1.62
N PHE A 118 -10.10 -18.60 2.88
CA PHE A 118 -9.91 -19.92 3.47
C PHE A 118 -10.39 -19.94 4.93
N GLY A 119 -10.94 -21.08 5.36
CA GLY A 119 -11.63 -21.24 6.63
C GLY A 119 -10.72 -21.46 7.85
N ALA A 120 -9.41 -21.18 7.72
CA ALA A 120 -8.45 -21.50 8.79
C ALA A 120 -8.75 -20.81 10.12
N TRP A 121 -9.30 -19.60 10.10
CA TRP A 121 -9.68 -18.86 11.30
C TRP A 121 -11.05 -19.29 11.85
N SER A 122 -12.09 -19.20 11.01
CA SER A 122 -13.48 -19.51 11.42
C SER A 122 -13.75 -21.01 11.61
N LYS A 123 -12.91 -21.89 11.01
CA LYS A 123 -13.15 -23.33 10.88
C LYS A 123 -14.42 -23.70 10.06
N LEU A 124 -15.00 -22.71 9.37
CA LEU A 124 -16.12 -22.91 8.48
C LEU A 124 -15.61 -23.10 7.04
N PRO A 125 -16.29 -23.91 6.21
CA PRO A 125 -15.95 -24.03 4.80
C PRO A 125 -16.16 -22.72 4.08
N VAL A 126 -15.29 -22.41 3.12
CA VAL A 126 -15.51 -21.27 2.20
C VAL A 126 -16.63 -21.59 1.22
N TRP A 127 -17.44 -20.60 0.89
CA TRP A 127 -18.61 -20.74 0.00
C TRP A 127 -18.34 -20.07 -1.34
N ALA A 128 -18.69 -20.75 -2.43
CA ALA A 128 -18.57 -20.21 -3.79
C ALA A 128 -19.72 -20.69 -4.70
N PRO A 129 -19.95 -20.06 -5.84
CA PRO A 129 -20.97 -20.50 -6.79
C PRO A 129 -20.68 -21.86 -7.39
N SER A 130 -19.42 -22.25 -7.51
CA SER A 130 -18.96 -23.50 -8.14
C SER A 130 -17.70 -24.04 -7.47
N ALA A 131 -17.35 -25.30 -7.72
CA ALA A 131 -16.16 -25.95 -7.17
C ALA A 131 -14.85 -25.50 -7.87
N VAL A 132 -14.74 -24.20 -8.17
CA VAL A 132 -13.53 -23.61 -8.73
C VAL A 132 -12.63 -23.17 -7.59
N VAL A 133 -11.42 -23.73 -7.52
CA VAL A 133 -10.46 -23.42 -6.47
C VAL A 133 -9.78 -22.08 -6.78
N ASN A 134 -10.12 -21.05 -6.03
CA ASN A 134 -9.51 -19.69 -6.12
C ASN A 134 -8.48 -19.42 -5.03
N SER A 135 -8.33 -20.34 -4.06
CA SER A 135 -7.44 -20.25 -2.92
C SER A 135 -6.81 -21.62 -2.61
N THR A 136 -6.42 -21.88 -1.38
CA THR A 136 -5.82 -23.15 -0.93
C THR A 136 -6.85 -24.22 -0.60
N GLU A 137 -8.11 -23.83 -0.42
CA GLU A 137 -9.20 -24.75 -0.04
C GLU A 137 -10.20 -24.89 -1.19
N ALA A 138 -10.72 -26.11 -1.38
CA ALA A 138 -11.85 -26.33 -2.28
C ALA A 138 -13.13 -25.76 -1.62
N PRO A 139 -13.86 -24.88 -2.29
CA PRO A 139 -15.05 -24.29 -1.72
C PRO A 139 -16.22 -25.27 -1.69
N LYS A 140 -17.08 -25.10 -0.68
CA LYS A 140 -18.43 -25.68 -0.71
C LYS A 140 -19.25 -24.92 -1.76
N VAL A 141 -19.83 -25.65 -2.70
CA VAL A 141 -20.77 -25.10 -3.68
C VAL A 141 -22.07 -24.68 -2.99
N LEU A 142 -22.46 -23.42 -3.17
CA LEU A 142 -23.68 -22.86 -2.59
C LEU A 142 -24.93 -23.58 -3.08
N GLU A 143 -25.78 -23.97 -2.14
CA GLU A 143 -27.13 -24.47 -2.38
C GLU A 143 -28.13 -23.30 -2.44
N ARG A 144 -29.31 -23.52 -3.03
CA ARG A 144 -30.32 -22.47 -3.19
C ARG A 144 -30.76 -21.83 -1.87
N HIS A 145 -30.87 -22.61 -0.83
CA HIS A 145 -31.27 -22.07 0.49
C HIS A 145 -30.18 -21.20 1.10
N GLU A 146 -28.90 -21.53 0.89
CA GLU A 146 -27.77 -20.73 1.35
C GLU A 146 -27.62 -19.41 0.56
N ILE A 147 -27.93 -19.44 -0.74
CA ILE A 147 -28.00 -18.20 -1.53
C ILE A 147 -29.07 -17.26 -0.97
N LYS A 148 -30.25 -17.76 -0.59
CA LYS A 148 -31.32 -16.98 0.05
C LYS A 148 -30.87 -16.46 1.42
N GLU A 149 -30.24 -17.30 2.22
CA GLU A 149 -29.67 -16.91 3.51
C GLU A 149 -28.69 -15.73 3.34
N LEU A 150 -27.79 -15.80 2.37
CA LEU A 150 -26.85 -14.70 2.09
C LEU A 150 -27.57 -13.42 1.70
N VAL A 151 -28.64 -13.46 0.88
CA VAL A 151 -29.45 -12.28 0.54
C VAL A 151 -30.01 -11.63 1.81
N GLU A 152 -30.55 -12.43 2.75
CA GLU A 152 -31.07 -11.94 4.02
C GLU A 152 -29.95 -11.32 4.89
N TYR A 153 -28.77 -11.92 4.91
CA TYR A 153 -27.62 -11.41 5.65
C TYR A 153 -27.10 -10.09 5.09
N PHE A 154 -27.06 -9.91 3.76
CA PHE A 154 -26.75 -8.62 3.14
C PHE A 154 -27.77 -7.55 3.53
N ALA A 155 -29.06 -7.86 3.48
CA ALA A 155 -30.13 -6.93 3.86
C ALA A 155 -30.04 -6.54 5.35
N ARG A 156 -29.85 -7.49 6.23
CA ARG A 156 -29.65 -7.28 7.67
C ARG A 156 -28.42 -6.42 7.96
N SER A 157 -27.32 -6.71 7.31
CA SER A 157 -26.08 -5.94 7.43
C SER A 157 -26.26 -4.48 6.97
N ALA A 158 -26.98 -4.26 5.86
CA ALA A 158 -27.29 -2.93 5.38
C ALA A 158 -28.23 -2.16 6.35
N LYS A 159 -29.22 -2.84 6.93
CA LYS A 159 -30.09 -2.25 7.95
C LYS A 159 -29.31 -1.82 9.20
N ASN A 160 -28.39 -2.65 9.68
CA ASN A 160 -27.53 -2.32 10.82
C ASN A 160 -26.60 -1.14 10.49
N ALA A 161 -26.05 -1.09 9.27
CA ALA A 161 -25.21 0.01 8.81
C ALA A 161 -25.97 1.33 8.76
N ALA A 162 -27.19 1.34 8.20
CA ALA A 162 -28.06 2.52 8.18
C ALA A 162 -28.43 2.99 9.61
N ALA A 163 -28.76 2.05 10.52
CA ALA A 163 -28.99 2.35 11.94
C ALA A 163 -27.74 2.89 12.65
N GLY A 164 -26.56 2.54 12.17
CA GLY A 164 -25.26 3.04 12.61
C GLY A 164 -24.86 4.39 12.01
N GLY A 165 -25.71 5.00 11.18
CA GLY A 165 -25.52 6.34 10.62
C GLY A 165 -24.79 6.40 9.28
N PHE A 166 -24.62 5.28 8.57
CA PHE A 166 -24.10 5.32 7.21
C PHE A 166 -25.14 5.86 6.22
N ASP A 167 -24.72 6.83 5.39
CA ASP A 167 -25.55 7.48 4.36
C ASP A 167 -25.68 6.62 3.10
N GLY A 168 -24.72 5.69 2.88
CA GLY A 168 -24.73 4.84 1.69
C GLY A 168 -24.11 3.46 1.92
N ILE A 169 -24.55 2.52 1.10
CA ILE A 169 -24.11 1.12 1.09
C ILE A 169 -23.46 0.82 -0.25
N GLU A 170 -22.20 0.40 -0.24
CA GLU A 170 -21.52 -0.14 -1.40
C GLU A 170 -21.50 -1.68 -1.30
N ILE A 171 -22.15 -2.38 -2.22
CA ILE A 171 -22.10 -3.84 -2.31
C ILE A 171 -20.85 -4.24 -3.09
N HIS A 172 -20.06 -5.16 -2.54
CA HIS A 172 -18.80 -5.57 -3.15
C HIS A 172 -18.99 -6.65 -4.21
N ALA A 173 -18.96 -6.25 -5.48
CA ALA A 173 -19.09 -7.13 -6.66
C ALA A 173 -17.82 -7.09 -7.54
N ALA A 174 -16.62 -7.07 -6.91
CA ALA A 174 -15.35 -6.98 -7.59
C ALA A 174 -14.28 -7.90 -6.96
N HIS A 175 -13.07 -7.88 -7.49
CA HIS A 175 -11.85 -8.48 -6.94
C HIS A 175 -11.89 -10.01 -6.74
N GLY A 176 -12.78 -10.73 -7.41
CA GLY A 176 -12.93 -12.19 -7.27
C GLY A 176 -13.74 -12.63 -6.06
N TYR A 177 -14.44 -11.70 -5.37
CA TYR A 177 -15.27 -12.04 -4.22
C TYR A 177 -16.65 -12.54 -4.64
N LEU A 178 -17.46 -13.01 -3.69
CA LEU A 178 -18.62 -13.86 -3.97
C LEU A 178 -19.57 -13.34 -5.06
N ILE A 179 -20.01 -12.08 -4.99
CA ILE A 179 -20.91 -11.54 -6.02
C ILE A 179 -20.20 -11.45 -7.38
N HIS A 180 -18.92 -11.08 -7.41
CA HIS A 180 -18.13 -11.13 -8.62
C HIS A 180 -17.98 -12.57 -9.15
N GLU A 181 -17.78 -13.56 -8.27
CA GLU A 181 -17.72 -14.96 -8.66
C GLU A 181 -18.99 -15.43 -9.35
N PHE A 182 -20.17 -14.95 -8.92
CA PHE A 182 -21.43 -15.23 -9.62
C PHE A 182 -21.49 -14.56 -10.99
N LEU A 183 -21.00 -13.33 -11.13
CA LEU A 183 -21.01 -12.58 -12.39
C LEU A 183 -20.06 -13.16 -13.45
N SER A 184 -18.88 -13.61 -13.03
CA SER A 184 -17.82 -14.05 -13.93
C SER A 184 -18.05 -15.47 -14.46
N PRO A 185 -17.96 -15.67 -15.79
CA PRO A 185 -18.02 -17.01 -16.38
C PRO A 185 -16.82 -17.88 -16.01
N ARG A 186 -15.74 -17.27 -15.50
CA ARG A 186 -14.53 -17.95 -15.06
C ARG A 186 -14.79 -18.78 -13.80
N SER A 187 -15.52 -18.23 -12.83
CA SER A 187 -15.79 -18.83 -11.52
C SER A 187 -17.19 -19.43 -11.41
N ASN A 188 -18.16 -18.94 -12.18
CA ASN A 188 -19.53 -19.45 -12.17
C ASN A 188 -19.78 -20.49 -13.27
N GLN A 189 -19.68 -21.76 -12.90
CA GLN A 189 -19.92 -22.91 -13.78
C GLN A 189 -21.26 -23.60 -13.47
N ARG A 190 -22.21 -22.90 -12.83
CA ARG A 190 -23.52 -23.44 -12.49
C ARG A 190 -24.37 -23.63 -13.74
N SER A 191 -25.21 -24.68 -13.71
CA SER A 191 -26.18 -25.00 -14.76
C SER A 191 -27.64 -24.70 -14.37
N ASP A 192 -27.85 -24.17 -13.14
CA ASP A 192 -29.18 -23.75 -12.67
C ASP A 192 -29.46 -22.26 -13.00
N GLU A 193 -30.52 -21.73 -12.42
CA GLU A 193 -30.97 -20.34 -12.61
C GLU A 193 -29.97 -19.25 -12.15
N TYR A 194 -28.88 -19.61 -11.49
CA TYR A 194 -27.82 -18.70 -11.06
C TYR A 194 -26.57 -18.77 -11.98
N GLY A 195 -26.58 -19.58 -13.06
CA GLY A 195 -25.44 -19.79 -13.94
C GLY A 195 -25.80 -19.76 -15.43
N GLY A 196 -24.80 -19.94 -16.29
CA GLY A 196 -24.94 -19.94 -17.74
C GLY A 196 -24.96 -18.52 -18.33
N ASN A 197 -26.12 -18.04 -18.81
CA ASN A 197 -26.23 -16.73 -19.45
C ASN A 197 -26.06 -15.55 -18.45
N LEU A 198 -25.81 -14.34 -18.97
CA LEU A 198 -25.57 -13.17 -18.16
C LEU A 198 -26.72 -12.86 -17.19
N ALA A 199 -27.97 -13.01 -17.63
CA ALA A 199 -29.13 -12.74 -16.77
C ALA A 199 -29.15 -13.64 -15.52
N ASN A 200 -28.82 -14.90 -15.70
CA ASN A 200 -28.72 -15.85 -14.59
C ASN A 200 -27.53 -15.56 -13.69
N ARG A 201 -26.36 -15.26 -14.25
CA ARG A 201 -25.17 -14.89 -13.46
C ARG A 201 -25.38 -13.61 -12.65
N MET A 202 -26.20 -12.67 -13.13
CA MET A 202 -26.58 -11.45 -12.40
C MET A 202 -27.63 -11.65 -11.31
N ARG A 203 -28.38 -12.76 -11.32
CA ARG A 203 -29.53 -13.02 -10.46
C ARG A 203 -29.22 -12.79 -8.98
N PHE A 204 -28.13 -13.39 -8.47
CA PHE A 204 -27.76 -13.22 -7.06
C PHE A 204 -27.49 -11.74 -6.71
N ALA A 205 -26.77 -11.00 -7.55
CA ALA A 205 -26.54 -9.57 -7.33
C ALA A 205 -27.82 -8.75 -7.35
N VAL A 206 -28.78 -9.07 -8.24
CA VAL A 206 -30.09 -8.44 -8.33
C VAL A 206 -30.91 -8.69 -7.06
N GLU A 207 -30.93 -9.93 -6.58
CA GLU A 207 -31.63 -10.32 -5.34
C GLU A 207 -31.05 -9.59 -4.12
N VAL A 208 -29.72 -9.53 -4.00
CA VAL A 208 -29.02 -8.79 -2.93
C VAL A 208 -29.36 -7.30 -2.99
N LEU A 209 -29.24 -6.65 -4.14
CA LEU A 209 -29.53 -5.21 -4.28
C LEU A 209 -31.00 -4.88 -3.98
N THR A 210 -31.93 -5.74 -4.43
CA THR A 210 -33.36 -5.57 -4.17
C THR A 210 -33.65 -5.67 -2.66
N ALA A 211 -33.09 -6.69 -1.98
CA ALA A 211 -33.27 -6.88 -0.55
C ALA A 211 -32.62 -5.76 0.28
N VAL A 212 -31.42 -5.33 -0.12
CA VAL A 212 -30.72 -4.19 0.53
C VAL A 212 -31.52 -2.91 0.38
N ARG A 213 -31.98 -2.57 -0.83
CA ARG A 213 -32.83 -1.39 -1.06
C ARG A 213 -34.12 -1.42 -0.22
N ALA A 214 -34.79 -2.57 -0.15
CA ALA A 214 -35.98 -2.74 0.68
C ALA A 214 -35.66 -2.54 2.17
N ALA A 215 -34.49 -2.97 2.65
CA ALA A 215 -34.10 -2.86 4.05
C ALA A 215 -33.71 -1.44 4.48
N VAL A 216 -33.08 -0.65 3.58
CA VAL A 216 -32.58 0.71 3.94
C VAL A 216 -33.49 1.85 3.47
N GLY A 217 -34.45 1.60 2.57
CA GLY A 217 -35.39 2.59 2.06
C GLY A 217 -34.76 3.59 1.08
N PRO A 218 -35.50 4.70 0.76
CA PRO A 218 -35.12 5.61 -0.29
C PRO A 218 -34.10 6.70 0.11
N THR A 219 -33.80 6.87 1.38
CA THR A 219 -32.92 7.92 1.89
C THR A 219 -31.46 7.54 1.96
N VAL A 220 -31.13 6.25 1.86
CA VAL A 220 -29.77 5.72 1.85
C VAL A 220 -29.36 5.40 0.42
N ALA A 221 -28.19 5.87 -0.01
CA ALA A 221 -27.66 5.52 -1.32
C ALA A 221 -27.22 4.04 -1.36
N VAL A 222 -27.49 3.34 -2.45
CA VAL A 222 -27.07 1.95 -2.67
C VAL A 222 -26.31 1.85 -3.99
N GLY A 223 -25.11 1.29 -3.98
CA GLY A 223 -24.31 1.11 -5.18
C GLY A 223 -23.44 -0.11 -5.16
N LEU A 224 -22.64 -0.27 -6.19
CA LEU A 224 -21.78 -1.41 -6.40
C LEU A 224 -20.32 -1.02 -6.56
N ARG A 225 -19.43 -1.76 -5.91
CA ARG A 225 -18.05 -1.90 -6.37
C ARG A 225 -18.02 -2.96 -7.46
N LEU A 226 -17.86 -2.54 -8.71
CA LEU A 226 -17.89 -3.42 -9.89
C LEU A 226 -16.48 -3.67 -10.41
N VAL A 227 -16.19 -4.92 -10.83
CA VAL A 227 -15.02 -5.18 -11.65
C VAL A 227 -15.27 -4.70 -13.07
N GLY A 228 -14.41 -3.81 -13.54
CA GLY A 228 -14.48 -3.29 -14.90
C GLY A 228 -13.73 -4.15 -15.91
N ASP A 229 -12.73 -4.92 -15.49
CA ASP A 229 -11.97 -5.86 -16.31
C ASP A 229 -11.18 -6.81 -15.40
N GLU A 230 -11.23 -8.11 -15.67
CA GLU A 230 -10.42 -9.13 -14.97
C GLU A 230 -8.98 -9.23 -15.51
N GLU A 231 -8.69 -8.52 -16.62
CA GLU A 231 -7.38 -8.54 -17.31
C GLU A 231 -6.90 -9.93 -17.77
N GLN A 232 -7.72 -10.79 -18.12
CA GLN A 232 -7.59 -12.13 -18.75
C GLN A 232 -6.18 -12.78 -18.81
N LYS A 233 -5.27 -12.39 -17.94
CA LYS A 233 -3.88 -12.89 -17.91
C LYS A 233 -3.76 -14.41 -17.76
N TYR A 234 -4.76 -15.02 -17.11
CA TYR A 234 -4.75 -16.44 -16.75
C TYR A 234 -6.03 -17.19 -17.17
N GLY A 235 -6.60 -16.80 -18.31
CA GLY A 235 -7.79 -17.41 -18.87
C GLY A 235 -8.96 -16.44 -19.02
N PRO A 236 -10.07 -16.88 -19.63
CA PRO A 236 -11.23 -16.04 -19.89
C PRO A 236 -11.85 -15.52 -18.60
N GLY A 237 -12.29 -14.26 -18.61
CA GLY A 237 -12.95 -13.57 -17.52
C GLY A 237 -13.80 -12.42 -18.06
N LEU A 238 -14.34 -11.59 -17.19
CA LEU A 238 -15.10 -10.39 -17.58
C LEU A 238 -14.16 -9.36 -18.21
N THR A 239 -14.58 -8.84 -19.37
CA THR A 239 -13.96 -7.71 -20.08
C THR A 239 -14.61 -6.39 -19.72
N ALA A 240 -14.05 -5.27 -20.18
CA ALA A 240 -14.67 -3.95 -20.03
C ALA A 240 -16.05 -3.87 -20.69
N ASP A 241 -16.23 -4.55 -21.84
CA ASP A 241 -17.53 -4.62 -22.53
C ASP A 241 -18.57 -5.42 -21.72
N ASP A 242 -18.15 -6.54 -21.10
CA ASP A 242 -19.02 -7.30 -20.20
C ASP A 242 -19.44 -6.47 -18.99
N ALA A 243 -18.50 -5.75 -18.40
CA ALA A 243 -18.77 -4.84 -17.27
C ALA A 243 -19.73 -3.72 -17.68
N ALA A 244 -19.59 -3.15 -18.86
CA ALA A 244 -20.51 -2.16 -19.43
C ALA A 244 -21.92 -2.74 -19.61
N ALA A 245 -22.04 -3.96 -20.13
CA ALA A 245 -23.34 -4.65 -20.28
C ALA A 245 -24.00 -4.93 -18.92
N ILE A 246 -23.21 -5.35 -17.91
CA ILE A 246 -23.68 -5.54 -16.53
C ILE A 246 -24.18 -4.21 -15.93
N ALA A 247 -23.40 -3.14 -16.08
CA ALA A 247 -23.73 -1.81 -15.60
C ALA A 247 -25.02 -1.25 -16.22
N ALA A 248 -25.19 -1.36 -17.54
CA ALA A 248 -26.39 -0.97 -18.26
C ALA A 248 -27.64 -1.67 -17.71
N ARG A 249 -27.52 -2.95 -17.36
CA ARG A 249 -28.64 -3.72 -16.82
C ARG A 249 -28.99 -3.32 -15.39
N PHE A 250 -28.01 -3.06 -14.52
CA PHE A 250 -28.28 -2.53 -13.18
C PHE A 250 -28.90 -1.14 -13.22
N ALA A 251 -28.41 -0.26 -14.12
CA ALA A 251 -28.99 1.06 -14.33
C ALA A 251 -30.46 0.98 -14.80
N ALA A 252 -30.74 0.13 -15.79
CA ALA A 252 -32.09 -0.07 -16.30
C ALA A 252 -33.08 -0.63 -15.25
N LEU A 253 -32.60 -1.41 -14.29
CA LEU A 253 -33.40 -1.93 -13.18
C LEU A 253 -33.64 -0.90 -12.06
N GLY A 254 -32.95 0.26 -12.07
CA GLY A 254 -33.04 1.29 -11.03
C GLY A 254 -32.56 0.82 -9.65
N LEU A 255 -31.66 -0.16 -9.59
CA LEU A 255 -31.23 -0.79 -8.35
C LEU A 255 -30.01 -0.10 -7.72
N VAL A 256 -29.30 0.73 -8.48
CA VAL A 256 -28.05 1.36 -8.03
C VAL A 256 -28.05 2.86 -8.20
N ASP A 257 -27.54 3.58 -7.20
CA ASP A 257 -27.36 5.03 -7.19
C ASP A 257 -25.94 5.43 -7.62
N PHE A 258 -24.98 4.49 -7.65
CA PHE A 258 -23.60 4.70 -8.13
C PHE A 258 -22.92 3.40 -8.47
N LEU A 259 -21.87 3.48 -9.31
CA LEU A 259 -20.98 2.37 -9.66
C LEU A 259 -19.54 2.80 -9.44
N ASN A 260 -18.80 2.05 -8.63
CA ASN A 260 -17.40 2.30 -8.33
C ASN A 260 -16.55 1.22 -9.02
N VAL A 261 -15.85 1.59 -10.10
CA VAL A 261 -15.27 0.63 -11.06
C VAL A 261 -13.79 0.41 -10.79
N SER A 262 -13.40 -0.87 -10.61
CA SER A 262 -12.00 -1.28 -10.47
C SER A 262 -11.62 -2.35 -11.49
N VAL A 263 -10.32 -2.60 -11.66
CA VAL A 263 -9.78 -3.65 -12.56
C VAL A 263 -8.95 -4.66 -11.76
N GLY A 264 -8.80 -5.86 -12.30
CA GLY A 264 -8.07 -6.95 -11.67
C GLY A 264 -8.85 -7.68 -10.58
N ILE A 265 -8.32 -8.84 -10.20
CA ILE A 265 -8.86 -9.70 -9.15
C ILE A 265 -7.82 -9.91 -8.05
N SER A 266 -8.23 -10.47 -6.90
CA SER A 266 -7.35 -10.70 -5.74
C SER A 266 -6.13 -11.54 -6.13
N GLY A 267 -4.94 -11.05 -5.81
CA GLY A 267 -3.66 -11.67 -6.18
C GLY A 267 -3.25 -11.48 -7.65
N ILE A 268 -4.09 -10.82 -8.48
CA ILE A 268 -3.82 -10.56 -9.90
C ILE A 268 -4.18 -9.11 -10.22
N GLY A 269 -3.31 -8.19 -9.83
CA GLY A 269 -3.42 -6.79 -10.22
C GLY A 269 -4.46 -5.96 -9.47
N MET A 270 -4.96 -6.40 -8.34
CA MET A 270 -5.88 -5.63 -7.51
C MET A 270 -5.20 -4.39 -6.89
N VAL A 271 -3.94 -4.52 -6.47
CA VAL A 271 -3.18 -3.43 -5.83
C VAL A 271 -1.90 -3.16 -6.62
N ARG A 272 -1.98 -2.21 -7.55
CA ARG A 272 -0.91 -1.91 -8.51
C ARG A 272 0.32 -1.28 -7.83
N PRO A 273 1.52 -1.90 -7.96
CA PRO A 273 2.76 -1.32 -7.46
C PRO A 273 3.25 -0.17 -8.35
N VAL A 274 4.40 0.42 -7.96
CA VAL A 274 5.06 1.50 -8.70
C VAL A 274 5.33 1.18 -10.18
N TYR A 275 5.46 -0.08 -10.55
CA TYR A 275 5.68 -0.54 -11.93
C TYR A 275 4.48 -0.41 -12.87
N ALA A 276 3.28 -0.26 -12.32
CA ALA A 276 2.08 -0.07 -13.12
C ALA A 276 1.89 1.40 -13.49
N PRO A 277 1.40 1.73 -14.69
CA PRO A 277 1.16 3.12 -15.07
C PRO A 277 0.07 3.77 -14.21
N HIS A 278 0.09 5.10 -14.14
CA HIS A 278 -1.03 5.86 -13.59
C HIS A 278 -2.28 5.67 -14.44
N LEU A 279 -3.46 5.87 -13.84
CA LEU A 279 -4.77 5.87 -14.49
C LEU A 279 -5.16 4.53 -15.15
N LEU A 280 -4.49 3.44 -14.81
CA LEU A 280 -4.62 2.14 -15.47
C LEU A 280 -6.07 1.63 -15.58
N GLY A 281 -6.95 1.95 -14.63
CA GLY A 281 -8.34 1.47 -14.62
C GLY A 281 -9.36 2.43 -15.23
N VAL A 282 -8.93 3.61 -15.70
CA VAL A 282 -9.87 4.66 -16.18
C VAL A 282 -10.63 4.23 -17.44
N TYR A 283 -9.98 3.47 -18.34
CA TYR A 283 -10.64 2.94 -19.54
C TYR A 283 -11.89 2.09 -19.22
N ALA A 284 -11.80 1.27 -18.18
CA ALA A 284 -12.91 0.41 -17.77
C ALA A 284 -14.05 1.22 -17.10
N ALA A 285 -13.68 2.22 -16.29
CA ALA A 285 -14.66 3.16 -15.75
C ALA A 285 -15.36 3.95 -16.86
N HIS A 286 -14.63 4.37 -17.89
CA HIS A 286 -15.20 5.05 -19.06
C HIS A 286 -16.19 4.15 -19.82
N ALA A 287 -15.83 2.90 -20.10
CA ALA A 287 -16.74 1.95 -20.76
C ALA A 287 -18.04 1.75 -19.97
N VAL A 288 -17.93 1.57 -18.65
CA VAL A 288 -19.07 1.47 -17.73
C VAL A 288 -19.91 2.76 -17.75
N LYS A 289 -19.29 3.93 -17.73
CA LYS A 289 -19.99 5.23 -17.75
C LYS A 289 -20.80 5.42 -19.01
N GLN A 290 -20.28 5.05 -20.18
CA GLN A 290 -21.00 5.15 -21.44
C GLN A 290 -22.29 4.29 -21.43
N ALA A 291 -22.28 3.18 -20.70
CA ALA A 291 -23.40 2.24 -20.62
C ALA A 291 -24.36 2.51 -19.44
N ALA A 292 -23.90 3.13 -18.36
CA ALA A 292 -24.65 3.31 -17.11
C ALA A 292 -25.65 4.47 -17.13
N GLN A 293 -25.82 5.16 -18.26
CA GLN A 293 -26.74 6.29 -18.43
C GLN A 293 -26.57 7.40 -17.37
N ASN A 294 -27.55 7.57 -16.48
CA ASN A 294 -27.58 8.64 -15.47
C ASN A 294 -27.01 8.21 -14.11
N VAL A 295 -26.49 6.99 -14.00
CA VAL A 295 -25.88 6.49 -12.76
C VAL A 295 -24.44 7.01 -12.65
N PRO A 296 -24.05 7.75 -11.61
CA PRO A 296 -22.68 8.20 -11.41
C PRO A 296 -21.68 7.06 -11.35
N VAL A 297 -20.56 7.22 -12.07
CA VAL A 297 -19.47 6.24 -12.14
C VAL A 297 -18.20 6.83 -11.53
N PHE A 298 -17.58 6.07 -10.62
CA PHE A 298 -16.35 6.46 -9.95
C PHE A 298 -15.18 5.66 -10.52
N ALA A 299 -14.09 6.36 -10.91
CA ALA A 299 -12.88 5.75 -11.43
C ALA A 299 -11.86 5.48 -10.30
N VAL A 300 -11.16 4.36 -10.41
CA VAL A 300 -10.14 3.91 -9.45
C VAL A 300 -8.84 3.55 -10.19
N HIS A 301 -7.79 3.27 -9.46
CA HIS A 301 -6.44 2.81 -9.81
C HIS A 301 -5.42 3.87 -10.20
N ARG A 302 -4.45 4.05 -9.29
CA ARG A 302 -3.25 4.89 -9.44
C ARG A 302 -3.55 6.31 -9.93
N ILE A 303 -4.66 6.91 -9.46
CA ILE A 303 -4.92 8.33 -9.55
C ILE A 303 -4.19 8.96 -8.36
N LEU A 304 -3.13 9.72 -8.61
CA LEU A 304 -2.26 10.23 -7.55
C LEU A 304 -2.22 11.75 -7.50
N LEU A 305 -2.39 12.42 -8.63
CA LEU A 305 -2.24 13.86 -8.78
C LEU A 305 -3.59 14.56 -8.99
N PRO A 306 -3.76 15.80 -8.50
CA PRO A 306 -4.97 16.58 -8.75
C PRO A 306 -5.25 16.83 -10.24
N ASP A 307 -4.21 17.08 -11.05
CA ASP A 307 -4.34 17.25 -12.50
C ASP A 307 -4.84 15.98 -13.20
N GLU A 308 -4.41 14.79 -12.75
CA GLU A 308 -4.91 13.52 -13.25
C GLU A 308 -6.41 13.35 -12.93
N ALA A 309 -6.80 13.66 -11.69
CA ALA A 309 -8.18 13.56 -11.22
C ALA A 309 -9.10 14.54 -11.96
N GLU A 310 -8.69 15.79 -12.11
CA GLU A 310 -9.43 16.80 -12.86
C GLU A 310 -9.58 16.40 -14.33
N GLY A 311 -8.49 15.96 -14.97
CA GLY A 311 -8.49 15.52 -16.37
C GLY A 311 -9.46 14.38 -16.66
N ILE A 312 -9.60 13.39 -15.76
CA ILE A 312 -10.61 12.33 -15.87
C ILE A 312 -12.03 12.91 -15.93
N LEU A 313 -12.32 13.87 -15.04
CA LEU A 313 -13.62 14.49 -14.94
C LEU A 313 -13.91 15.45 -16.13
N GLU A 314 -12.90 16.18 -16.59
CA GLU A 314 -13.00 17.09 -17.76
C GLU A 314 -13.28 16.31 -19.05
N ARG A 315 -12.60 15.18 -19.26
CA ARG A 315 -12.85 14.31 -20.42
C ARG A 315 -14.14 13.49 -20.31
N GLY A 316 -14.84 13.59 -19.17
CA GLY A 316 -16.08 12.85 -18.94
C GLY A 316 -15.88 11.32 -18.84
N GLU A 317 -14.69 10.88 -18.44
CA GLU A 317 -14.36 9.45 -18.30
C GLU A 317 -14.96 8.83 -17.03
N ALA A 318 -15.23 9.67 -16.01
CA ALA A 318 -15.94 9.29 -14.79
C ALA A 318 -16.67 10.52 -14.21
N ASP A 319 -17.50 10.30 -13.17
CA ASP A 319 -18.21 11.37 -12.43
C ASP A 319 -17.52 11.74 -11.12
N ALA A 320 -16.74 10.80 -10.57
CA ALA A 320 -15.89 11.00 -9.39
C ALA A 320 -14.62 10.16 -9.50
N VAL A 321 -13.65 10.48 -8.64
CA VAL A 321 -12.40 9.72 -8.50
C VAL A 321 -12.32 9.09 -7.12
N THR A 322 -12.04 7.79 -7.09
CA THR A 322 -11.84 7.04 -5.85
C THR A 322 -10.35 6.93 -5.56
N LEU A 323 -9.90 7.65 -4.56
CA LEU A 323 -8.52 7.71 -4.10
C LEU A 323 -8.38 6.83 -2.85
N VAL A 324 -7.44 5.88 -2.85
CA VAL A 324 -7.12 5.09 -1.66
C VAL A 324 -5.73 5.44 -1.17
N ARG A 325 -4.69 4.92 -1.84
CA ARG A 325 -3.30 5.10 -1.39
C ARG A 325 -2.84 6.56 -1.41
N ALA A 326 -3.39 7.40 -2.29
CA ALA A 326 -3.11 8.84 -2.28
C ALA A 326 -3.55 9.48 -0.95
N LEU A 327 -4.77 9.16 -0.47
CA LEU A 327 -5.30 9.68 0.81
C LEU A 327 -4.75 8.92 2.04
N ILE A 328 -4.21 7.71 1.88
CA ILE A 328 -3.41 7.06 2.93
C ILE A 328 -2.10 7.83 3.13
N ALA A 329 -1.44 8.19 2.03
CA ALA A 329 -0.17 8.92 2.07
C ALA A 329 -0.37 10.37 2.56
N ASP A 330 -1.40 11.05 2.09
CA ASP A 330 -1.72 12.42 2.52
C ASP A 330 -3.23 12.61 2.71
N PRO A 331 -3.74 12.61 3.95
CA PRO A 331 -5.16 12.86 4.20
C PRO A 331 -5.61 14.27 3.78
N GLU A 332 -4.71 15.25 3.72
CA GLU A 332 -5.00 16.62 3.29
C GLU A 332 -4.89 16.84 1.78
N TRP A 333 -4.69 15.81 1.00
CA TRP A 333 -4.61 15.90 -0.46
C TRP A 333 -5.76 16.75 -1.07
N PRO A 334 -7.05 16.55 -0.67
CA PRO A 334 -8.15 17.37 -1.20
C PRO A 334 -8.04 18.84 -0.82
N ASN A 335 -7.77 19.16 0.44
CA ASN A 335 -7.63 20.54 0.89
C ASN A 335 -6.47 21.25 0.18
N LYS A 336 -5.29 20.60 0.08
CA LYS A 336 -4.12 21.14 -0.60
C LYS A 336 -4.37 21.39 -2.08
N ALA A 337 -5.11 20.50 -2.75
CA ALA A 337 -5.54 20.71 -4.13
C ALA A 337 -6.49 21.90 -4.26
N ARG A 338 -7.52 21.99 -3.40
CA ARG A 338 -8.48 23.09 -3.36
C ARG A 338 -7.80 24.45 -3.12
N ASP A 339 -6.85 24.47 -2.19
CA ASP A 339 -6.17 25.69 -1.74
C ASP A 339 -5.05 26.12 -2.70
N GLY A 340 -4.85 25.41 -3.84
CA GLY A 340 -3.90 25.74 -4.89
C GLY A 340 -2.44 25.47 -4.55
N VAL A 341 -2.19 24.57 -3.61
CA VAL A 341 -0.83 24.17 -3.19
C VAL A 341 -0.56 22.66 -3.41
N PRO A 342 -0.88 22.09 -4.60
CA PRO A 342 -0.75 20.65 -4.85
C PRO A 342 0.69 20.14 -4.75
N HIS A 343 1.69 21.02 -4.90
CA HIS A 343 3.11 20.69 -4.72
C HIS A 343 3.47 20.33 -3.28
N THR A 344 2.60 20.61 -2.31
CA THR A 344 2.79 20.23 -0.90
C THR A 344 2.17 18.87 -0.54
N ILE A 345 1.52 18.21 -1.51
CA ILE A 345 0.94 16.88 -1.31
C ILE A 345 2.05 15.85 -1.14
N ARG A 346 1.96 15.07 -0.05
CA ARG A 346 2.83 13.90 0.20
C ARG A 346 2.34 12.73 -0.65
N ARG A 347 3.01 12.50 -1.77
CA ARG A 347 2.58 11.51 -2.76
C ARG A 347 2.76 10.07 -2.29
N CYS A 348 1.87 9.19 -2.75
CA CYS A 348 2.06 7.76 -2.63
C CYS A 348 3.07 7.28 -3.68
N THR A 349 4.15 6.65 -3.23
CA THR A 349 5.23 6.14 -4.11
C THR A 349 4.97 4.74 -4.67
N GLY A 350 3.79 4.16 -4.44
CA GLY A 350 3.37 2.88 -5.02
C GLY A 350 4.18 1.65 -4.61
N ASN A 351 5.01 1.72 -3.57
CA ASN A 351 5.90 0.62 -3.17
C ASN A 351 5.21 -0.49 -2.36
N ASN A 352 3.94 -0.33 -2.00
CA ASN A 352 3.08 -1.31 -1.30
C ASN A 352 3.54 -1.78 0.10
N GLN A 353 4.76 -1.54 0.51
CA GLN A 353 5.43 -2.14 1.66
C GLN A 353 4.66 -2.03 2.99
N GLY A 354 4.17 -0.83 3.35
CA GLY A 354 3.47 -0.60 4.62
C GLY A 354 1.96 -0.86 4.56
N CYS A 355 1.34 -0.76 3.40
CA CYS A 355 -0.09 -1.00 3.22
C CYS A 355 -0.36 -2.46 2.83
N TYR A 356 -0.35 -2.78 1.54
CA TYR A 356 -0.66 -4.13 1.07
C TYR A 356 0.35 -5.19 1.55
N GLY A 357 1.64 -4.86 1.62
CA GLY A 357 2.67 -5.77 2.13
C GLY A 357 2.43 -6.19 3.59
N ASN A 358 1.98 -5.27 4.45
CA ASN A 358 1.58 -5.61 5.81
C ASN A 358 0.37 -6.54 5.83
N LEU A 359 -0.66 -6.26 5.01
CA LEU A 359 -1.85 -7.12 4.95
C LEU A 359 -1.51 -8.56 4.55
N THR A 360 -0.57 -8.76 3.62
CA THR A 360 -0.12 -10.11 3.22
C THR A 360 0.62 -10.87 4.33
N GLN A 361 1.05 -10.15 5.36
CA GLN A 361 1.68 -10.69 6.57
C GLN A 361 0.74 -10.73 7.78
N ASN A 362 -0.57 -10.53 7.59
CA ASN A 362 -1.57 -10.41 8.66
C ASN A 362 -1.27 -9.29 9.67
N LEU A 363 -0.72 -8.19 9.20
CA LEU A 363 -0.45 -7.00 10.00
C LEU A 363 -1.38 -5.84 9.58
N PRO A 364 -1.78 -4.98 10.53
CA PRO A 364 -2.51 -3.76 10.19
C PRO A 364 -1.72 -2.89 9.23
N ILE A 365 -2.45 -2.16 8.37
CA ILE A 365 -1.79 -1.24 7.44
C ILE A 365 -1.02 -0.15 8.18
N THR A 366 0.09 0.24 7.57
CA THR A 366 0.84 1.47 7.82
C THR A 366 1.10 2.16 6.49
N CYS A 367 1.83 3.24 6.49
CA CYS A 367 2.31 3.85 5.25
C CYS A 367 3.80 4.17 5.37
N VAL A 368 4.56 3.85 4.33
CA VAL A 368 6.01 4.11 4.30
C VAL A 368 6.31 5.60 4.42
N THR A 369 5.46 6.43 3.83
CA THR A 369 5.67 7.89 3.80
C THR A 369 4.88 8.65 4.87
N ASN A 370 3.83 8.06 5.46
CA ASN A 370 2.98 8.69 6.48
C ASN A 370 3.01 7.91 7.79
N PRO A 371 3.77 8.35 8.81
CA PRO A 371 3.89 7.64 10.08
C PRO A 371 2.62 7.63 10.93
N ALA A 372 1.63 8.48 10.61
CA ALA A 372 0.37 8.58 11.36
C ALA A 372 -0.59 7.42 11.09
N VAL A 373 -0.47 6.72 9.95
CA VAL A 373 -1.41 5.66 9.55
C VAL A 373 -1.51 4.56 10.61
N GLY A 374 -2.71 4.39 11.16
CA GLY A 374 -3.01 3.46 12.25
C GLY A 374 -2.63 3.95 13.64
N ARG A 375 -2.10 5.18 13.73
CA ARG A 375 -1.81 5.95 14.94
C ARG A 375 -2.41 7.36 14.86
N ASP A 376 -3.48 7.50 14.12
CA ASP A 376 -4.07 8.79 13.75
C ASP A 376 -4.53 9.58 14.99
N ALA A 377 -4.90 8.90 16.08
CA ALA A 377 -5.21 9.57 17.36
C ALA A 377 -3.99 10.30 17.98
N GLU A 378 -2.78 9.78 17.78
CA GLU A 378 -1.54 10.29 18.38
C GLU A 378 -0.74 11.17 17.41
N LEU A 379 -0.72 10.80 16.14
CA LEU A 379 0.16 11.36 15.11
C LEU A 379 -0.62 11.99 13.94
N GLY A 380 -1.95 11.90 13.93
CA GLY A 380 -2.81 12.40 12.87
C GLY A 380 -2.92 13.92 12.82
N LEU A 381 -3.82 14.41 11.99
CA LEU A 381 -4.01 15.83 11.73
C LEU A 381 -4.33 16.61 13.03
N GLY A 382 -3.60 17.70 13.23
CA GLY A 382 -3.77 18.58 14.41
C GLY A 382 -3.13 18.09 15.70
N THR A 383 -2.43 16.95 15.70
CA THR A 383 -1.75 16.43 16.89
C THR A 383 -0.32 16.97 17.06
N LEU A 384 0.25 17.57 16.03
CA LEU A 384 1.56 18.21 16.11
C LEU A 384 1.42 19.61 16.68
N THR A 385 1.78 19.76 17.96
CA THR A 385 1.66 21.03 18.69
C THR A 385 2.99 21.79 18.73
N PRO A 386 2.96 23.14 18.77
CA PRO A 386 4.15 23.95 19.02
C PRO A 386 4.86 23.55 20.31
N ALA A 387 6.17 23.63 20.33
CA ALA A 387 6.96 23.43 21.53
C ALA A 387 6.79 24.63 22.49
N ALA A 388 6.76 24.36 23.80
CA ALA A 388 6.67 25.42 24.82
C ALA A 388 7.90 26.34 24.79
N ILE A 389 9.06 25.79 24.46
CA ILE A 389 10.34 26.53 24.38
C ILE A 389 11.02 26.16 23.05
N SER A 390 11.39 27.19 22.27
CA SER A 390 12.16 26.99 21.03
C SER A 390 13.61 26.63 21.42
N LYS A 391 14.13 25.58 20.76
CA LYS A 391 15.49 25.06 20.97
C LYS A 391 16.30 25.17 19.68
N ARG A 392 17.62 25.22 19.85
CA ARG A 392 18.58 25.02 18.75
C ARG A 392 18.83 23.53 18.60
N LEU A 393 18.44 22.98 17.47
CA LEU A 393 18.56 21.56 17.15
C LEU A 393 19.53 21.35 16.01
N ILE A 394 20.44 20.41 16.17
CA ILE A 394 21.25 19.90 15.08
C ILE A 394 20.75 18.52 14.69
N VAL A 395 20.52 18.32 13.38
CA VAL A 395 20.25 17.01 12.77
C VAL A 395 21.44 16.64 11.90
N VAL A 396 22.02 15.47 12.12
CA VAL A 396 23.17 15.00 11.33
C VAL A 396 22.74 13.85 10.42
N GLY A 397 22.78 14.10 9.11
CA GLY A 397 22.39 13.20 8.05
C GLY A 397 21.06 13.60 7.38
N GLY A 398 21.11 13.89 6.09
CA GLY A 398 20.00 14.32 5.23
C GLY A 398 19.26 13.17 4.56
N GLY A 399 19.30 11.96 5.16
CA GLY A 399 18.49 10.82 4.76
C GLY A 399 17.04 10.91 5.26
N PRO A 400 16.19 9.87 4.98
CA PRO A 400 14.78 9.90 5.34
C PRO A 400 14.48 10.22 6.81
N ALA A 401 15.20 9.60 7.75
CA ALA A 401 15.00 9.82 9.19
C ALA A 401 15.37 11.24 9.61
N GLY A 402 16.50 11.77 9.11
CA GLY A 402 16.95 13.11 9.44
C GLY A 402 16.06 14.20 8.86
N LEU A 403 15.64 14.06 7.60
CA LEU A 403 14.70 14.97 6.96
C LEU A 403 13.34 14.99 7.70
N GLU A 404 12.82 13.79 8.07
CA GLU A 404 11.58 13.71 8.84
C GLU A 404 11.73 14.40 10.21
N ALA A 405 12.81 14.15 10.93
CA ALA A 405 13.07 14.77 12.24
C ALA A 405 13.21 16.29 12.11
N ALA A 406 13.89 16.77 11.09
CA ALA A 406 14.17 18.18 10.88
C ALA A 406 12.88 18.99 10.62
N TRP A 407 12.04 18.54 9.66
CA TRP A 407 10.81 19.26 9.37
C TRP A 407 9.81 19.21 10.55
N VAL A 408 9.69 18.05 11.24
CA VAL A 408 8.80 17.92 12.40
C VAL A 408 9.22 18.84 13.54
N ALA A 409 10.50 18.89 13.86
CA ALA A 409 11.02 19.80 14.88
C ALA A 409 10.83 21.27 14.48
N ALA A 410 11.12 21.64 13.23
CA ALA A 410 10.91 22.98 12.73
C ALA A 410 9.43 23.38 12.74
N ALA A 411 8.51 22.47 12.40
CA ALA A 411 7.07 22.69 12.49
C ALA A 411 6.59 22.95 13.93
N ARG A 412 7.32 22.47 14.93
CA ARG A 412 7.07 22.76 16.35
C ARG A 412 7.71 24.07 16.82
N GLY A 413 8.43 24.79 15.95
CA GLY A 413 9.04 26.09 16.26
C GLY A 413 10.49 26.03 16.76
N HIS A 414 11.16 24.90 16.59
CA HIS A 414 12.60 24.80 16.89
C HIS A 414 13.44 25.41 15.76
N ARG A 415 14.64 25.91 16.08
CA ARG A 415 15.65 26.35 15.11
C ARG A 415 16.50 25.14 14.73
N VAL A 416 16.35 24.67 13.49
CA VAL A 416 16.96 23.41 13.06
C VAL A 416 18.05 23.69 12.03
N THR A 417 19.26 23.15 12.28
CA THR A 417 20.35 23.07 11.29
C THR A 417 20.55 21.58 10.95
N LEU A 418 20.49 21.26 9.66
CA LEU A 418 20.70 19.90 9.14
C LEU A 418 22.03 19.83 8.40
N PHE A 419 22.90 18.92 8.83
CA PHE A 419 24.17 18.62 8.19
C PHE A 419 24.05 17.40 7.27
N GLU A 420 24.54 17.52 6.03
CA GLU A 420 24.69 16.40 5.11
C GLU A 420 26.10 16.43 4.51
N ARG A 421 26.80 15.30 4.62
CA ARG A 421 28.18 15.18 4.09
C ARG A 421 28.25 15.17 2.56
N GLY A 422 27.18 14.69 1.91
CA GLY A 422 27.06 14.64 0.45
C GLY A 422 26.63 15.97 -0.15
N ASP A 423 26.63 16.02 -1.46
CA ASP A 423 26.23 17.16 -2.28
C ASP A 423 24.70 17.28 -2.44
N ARG A 424 23.92 16.26 -1.97
CA ARG A 424 22.47 16.22 -2.11
C ARG A 424 21.78 15.47 -0.95
N LEU A 425 20.55 15.89 -0.67
CA LEU A 425 19.67 15.25 0.32
C LEU A 425 18.95 14.02 -0.24
N GLY A 426 18.47 13.16 0.65
CA GLY A 426 17.64 11.99 0.35
C GLY A 426 18.30 10.64 0.74
N GLY A 427 19.61 10.62 0.98
CA GLY A 427 20.34 9.44 1.40
C GLY A 427 20.11 8.24 0.47
N LYS A 428 19.91 7.04 1.02
CA LYS A 428 19.74 5.79 0.25
C LYS A 428 18.48 5.72 -0.64
N ILE A 429 17.51 6.60 -0.44
CA ILE A 429 16.36 6.69 -1.35
C ILE A 429 16.83 7.12 -2.75
N ARG A 430 17.88 7.93 -2.82
CA ARG A 430 18.48 8.31 -4.12
C ARG A 430 19.09 7.13 -4.87
N LEU A 431 19.56 6.10 -4.15
CA LEU A 431 19.99 4.84 -4.77
C LEU A 431 18.77 4.00 -5.16
N ALA A 432 17.79 3.87 -4.30
CA ALA A 432 16.60 3.05 -4.54
C ALA A 432 15.80 3.52 -5.78
N GLN A 433 15.76 4.83 -6.07
CA GLN A 433 15.09 5.37 -7.25
C GLN A 433 15.84 5.09 -8.59
N MET A 434 17.11 4.71 -8.53
CA MET A 434 17.91 4.36 -9.73
C MET A 434 17.52 2.98 -10.30
N LEU A 435 16.89 2.13 -9.50
CA LEU A 435 16.42 0.84 -9.96
C LEU A 435 15.31 1.00 -11.02
N PRO A 436 15.26 0.16 -12.06
CA PRO A 436 14.29 0.25 -13.14
C PRO A 436 12.84 0.33 -12.66
N GLY A 437 12.08 1.26 -13.20
CA GLY A 437 10.66 1.47 -12.86
C GLY A 437 10.38 2.04 -11.47
N ARG A 438 11.40 2.59 -10.77
CA ARG A 438 11.25 3.09 -9.39
C ARG A 438 11.55 4.59 -9.22
N SER A 439 11.58 5.35 -10.29
CA SER A 439 11.87 6.81 -10.25
C SER A 439 10.93 7.60 -9.34
N GLU A 440 9.65 7.20 -9.21
CA GLU A 440 8.67 7.82 -8.29
C GLU A 440 9.10 7.80 -6.81
N LEU A 441 10.08 6.97 -6.44
CA LEU A 441 10.63 7.00 -5.08
C LEU A 441 11.35 8.31 -4.75
N SER A 442 11.70 9.12 -5.75
CA SER A 442 12.23 10.48 -5.52
C SER A 442 11.28 11.32 -4.67
N ASP A 443 9.96 11.22 -4.91
CA ASP A 443 8.93 11.97 -4.19
C ASP A 443 8.98 11.76 -2.68
N PHE A 444 9.47 10.60 -2.26
CA PHE A 444 9.64 10.27 -0.84
C PHE A 444 10.62 11.21 -0.12
N ALA A 445 11.73 11.55 -0.75
CA ALA A 445 12.71 12.48 -0.23
C ALA A 445 12.35 13.94 -0.57
N ASP A 446 11.91 14.20 -1.79
CA ASP A 446 11.68 15.55 -2.33
C ASP A 446 10.56 16.27 -1.55
N TRP A 447 9.50 15.58 -1.17
CA TRP A 447 8.46 16.15 -0.30
C TRP A 447 9.03 16.61 1.05
N ARG A 448 9.90 15.80 1.69
CA ARG A 448 10.50 16.14 3.00
C ARG A 448 11.49 17.28 2.90
N ILE A 449 12.24 17.34 1.81
CA ILE A 449 13.15 18.47 1.52
C ILE A 449 12.33 19.75 1.41
N GLY A 450 11.24 19.74 0.63
CA GLY A 450 10.34 20.88 0.53
C GLY A 450 9.70 21.28 1.87
N GLU A 451 9.39 20.31 2.76
CA GLU A 451 8.89 20.61 4.10
C GLU A 451 9.98 21.29 4.97
N CYS A 452 11.23 20.83 4.88
CA CYS A 452 12.35 21.48 5.57
C CYS A 452 12.54 22.93 5.10
N GLU A 453 12.55 23.14 3.78
CA GLU A 453 12.70 24.45 3.17
C GLU A 453 11.59 25.43 3.56
N ARG A 454 10.32 24.98 3.46
CA ARG A 454 9.15 25.79 3.83
C ARG A 454 9.16 26.24 5.30
N ARG A 455 9.82 25.47 6.16
CA ARG A 455 9.92 25.74 7.61
C ARG A 455 11.23 26.38 8.04
N GLY A 456 12.06 26.76 7.07
CA GLY A 456 13.30 27.47 7.34
C GLY A 456 14.37 26.63 8.04
N VAL A 457 14.42 25.31 7.76
CA VAL A 457 15.54 24.48 8.20
C VAL A 457 16.81 24.94 7.49
N GLU A 458 17.86 25.28 8.24
CA GLU A 458 19.17 25.58 7.68
C GLU A 458 19.84 24.29 7.20
N ILE A 459 20.03 24.15 5.88
CA ILE A 459 20.63 22.95 5.27
C ILE A 459 22.09 23.26 4.91
N ARG A 460 23.01 22.42 5.39
CA ARG A 460 24.45 22.49 5.12
C ARG A 460 24.89 21.20 4.39
N LEU A 461 24.98 21.28 3.07
CA LEU A 461 25.53 20.22 2.22
C LEU A 461 27.07 20.23 2.24
N ASN A 462 27.66 19.14 1.73
CA ASN A 462 29.14 18.96 1.68
C ASN A 462 29.80 19.21 3.04
N THR A 463 29.09 18.92 4.14
CA THR A 463 29.52 19.24 5.50
C THR A 463 29.47 17.98 6.37
N GLU A 464 30.62 17.39 6.61
CA GLU A 464 30.75 16.27 7.53
C GLU A 464 30.72 16.79 8.99
N ALA A 465 29.77 16.32 9.76
CA ALA A 465 29.64 16.68 11.17
C ALA A 465 30.54 15.80 12.04
N THR A 466 31.44 16.42 12.76
CA THR A 466 32.23 15.79 13.85
C THR A 466 31.66 16.21 15.21
N ALA A 467 31.98 15.48 16.26
CA ALA A 467 31.54 15.85 17.61
C ALA A 467 31.98 17.29 17.98
N ASN A 468 33.19 17.69 17.61
CA ASN A 468 33.69 19.03 17.89
C ASN A 468 32.96 20.13 17.08
N SER A 469 32.68 19.90 15.77
CA SER A 469 31.95 20.88 14.95
C SER A 469 30.51 21.04 15.46
N VAL A 470 29.86 19.98 15.90
CA VAL A 470 28.51 19.99 16.50
C VAL A 470 28.50 20.76 17.81
N LEU A 471 29.43 20.46 18.74
CA LEU A 471 29.51 21.10 20.05
C LEU A 471 29.85 22.60 19.98
N ALA A 472 30.67 23.00 19.00
CA ALA A 472 31.04 24.41 18.78
C ALA A 472 29.79 25.29 18.50
N LEU A 473 28.71 24.73 17.98
CA LEU A 473 27.44 25.43 17.73
C LEU A 473 26.56 25.53 18.98
N SER A 474 26.97 24.92 20.11
CA SER A 474 26.23 24.92 21.38
C SER A 474 24.74 24.58 21.21
N PRO A 475 24.36 23.45 20.63
CA PRO A 475 22.95 23.06 20.44
C PRO A 475 22.33 22.63 21.76
N ASP A 476 21.00 22.80 21.88
CA ASP A 476 20.21 22.29 23.00
C ASP A 476 19.94 20.79 22.89
N ALA A 477 19.91 20.28 21.65
CA ALA A 477 19.76 18.84 21.38
C ALA A 477 20.37 18.45 20.00
N VAL A 478 20.74 17.19 19.85
CA VAL A 478 21.26 16.62 18.61
C VAL A 478 20.48 15.36 18.22
N ILE A 479 20.11 15.22 16.95
CA ILE A 479 19.57 14.00 16.37
C ILE A 479 20.59 13.45 15.37
N VAL A 480 21.15 12.28 15.68
CA VAL A 480 22.08 11.53 14.83
C VAL A 480 21.27 10.61 13.92
N ALA A 481 21.25 10.95 12.63
CA ALA A 481 20.53 10.25 11.56
C ALA A 481 21.49 9.83 10.43
N THR A 482 22.70 9.46 10.79
CA THR A 482 23.84 9.17 9.92
C THR A 482 23.66 7.91 9.05
N GLY A 483 22.55 7.20 9.25
CA GLY A 483 22.19 6.05 8.43
C GLY A 483 23.00 4.81 8.76
N GLY A 484 23.11 3.92 7.78
CA GLY A 484 23.89 2.68 7.86
C GLY A 484 24.74 2.49 6.62
N ARG A 485 25.67 1.55 6.67
CA ARG A 485 26.50 1.15 5.54
C ARG A 485 26.19 -0.28 5.12
N ALA A 486 26.22 -0.55 3.83
CA ALA A 486 26.18 -1.90 3.30
C ALA A 486 27.43 -2.69 3.70
N THR A 487 27.34 -4.00 3.68
CA THR A 487 28.49 -4.88 3.94
C THR A 487 28.63 -5.92 2.83
N LYS A 488 29.85 -6.38 2.59
CA LYS A 488 30.17 -7.42 1.61
C LYS A 488 30.56 -8.76 2.26
N PHE A 489 30.20 -8.99 3.52
CA PHE A 489 30.63 -10.21 4.24
C PHE A 489 29.86 -11.47 3.82
N GLY A 490 28.71 -11.34 3.18
CA GLY A 490 27.93 -12.48 2.70
C GLY A 490 27.24 -13.30 3.79
N THR A 491 27.20 -12.80 5.04
CA THR A 491 26.56 -13.49 6.15
C THR A 491 25.04 -13.62 5.94
N SER A 492 24.51 -14.79 6.29
CA SER A 492 23.09 -15.09 6.20
C SER A 492 22.64 -15.97 7.38
N LYS A 493 21.33 -16.22 7.49
CA LYS A 493 20.78 -17.15 8.50
C LYS A 493 21.42 -18.55 8.41
N PHE A 494 21.74 -19.01 7.21
CA PHE A 494 22.32 -20.33 6.96
C PHE A 494 23.84 -20.34 7.07
N PHE A 495 24.48 -19.19 6.83
CA PHE A 495 25.93 -19.00 6.87
C PHE A 495 26.24 -17.76 7.71
N PRO A 496 26.34 -17.90 9.06
CA PRO A 496 26.50 -16.74 9.96
C PRO A 496 27.92 -16.16 9.96
N MET A 497 28.89 -16.87 9.37
CA MET A 497 30.25 -16.38 9.21
C MET A 497 30.45 -15.68 7.86
N PRO A 498 31.42 -14.77 7.73
CA PRO A 498 31.80 -14.18 6.46
C PRO A 498 32.09 -15.24 5.40
N VAL A 499 31.64 -15.00 4.17
CA VAL A 499 31.97 -15.89 3.05
C VAL A 499 33.48 -15.80 2.76
N ALA A 500 34.17 -16.95 2.69
CA ALA A 500 35.58 -16.98 2.37
C ALA A 500 35.83 -16.30 1.01
N GLY A 501 36.81 -15.41 0.94
CA GLY A 501 37.16 -14.63 -0.24
C GLY A 501 36.32 -13.36 -0.42
N SER A 502 35.42 -13.01 0.51
CA SER A 502 34.61 -11.77 0.44
C SER A 502 35.43 -10.48 0.58
N GLU A 503 36.67 -10.57 1.02
CA GLU A 503 37.63 -9.46 1.12
C GLU A 503 38.19 -9.00 -0.23
N GLN A 504 38.15 -9.82 -1.28
CA GLN A 504 38.74 -9.55 -2.58
C GLN A 504 38.16 -8.28 -3.24
N ASP A 505 38.95 -7.62 -4.09
CA ASP A 505 38.63 -6.31 -4.69
C ASP A 505 37.45 -6.35 -5.67
N PHE A 506 37.25 -7.47 -6.38
CA PHE A 506 36.11 -7.65 -7.29
C PHE A 506 34.81 -8.04 -6.56
N VAL A 507 34.85 -8.19 -5.22
CA VAL A 507 33.68 -8.37 -4.35
C VAL A 507 33.25 -7.02 -3.78
N ILE A 508 32.03 -6.62 -4.08
CA ILE A 508 31.48 -5.33 -3.66
C ILE A 508 30.09 -5.51 -3.04
N ASP A 509 29.64 -4.50 -2.29
CA ASP A 509 28.26 -4.47 -1.82
C ASP A 509 27.30 -3.94 -2.89
N HIS A 510 25.99 -4.11 -2.67
CA HIS A 510 24.96 -3.73 -3.62
C HIS A 510 24.83 -2.21 -3.83
N GLU A 511 25.20 -1.36 -2.85
CA GLU A 511 25.19 0.10 -3.00
C GLU A 511 26.31 0.55 -3.95
N GLN A 512 27.52 0.00 -3.75
CA GLN A 512 28.67 0.21 -4.65
C GLN A 512 28.34 -0.30 -6.06
N ALA A 513 27.73 -1.48 -6.17
CA ALA A 513 27.35 -2.07 -7.46
C ALA A 513 26.34 -1.17 -8.21
N LEU A 514 25.38 -0.58 -7.53
CA LEU A 514 24.41 0.32 -8.14
C LEU A 514 25.06 1.63 -8.64
N ILE A 515 25.98 2.20 -7.85
CA ILE A 515 26.72 3.42 -8.22
C ILE A 515 27.64 3.15 -9.43
N ARG A 516 28.24 1.97 -9.48
CA ARG A 516 29.24 1.55 -10.48
C ARG A 516 28.68 0.65 -11.58
N ALA A 517 27.36 0.65 -11.78
CA ALA A 517 26.66 -0.32 -12.64
C ALA A 517 27.19 -0.37 -14.09
N ASP A 518 27.85 0.69 -14.58
CA ASP A 518 28.46 0.75 -15.92
C ASP A 518 29.86 0.10 -16.01
N SER A 519 30.44 -0.34 -14.89
CA SER A 519 31.84 -0.81 -14.81
C SER A 519 32.02 -2.15 -14.09
N LEU A 520 30.98 -2.98 -14.00
CA LEU A 520 31.01 -4.24 -13.25
C LEU A 520 31.53 -5.45 -14.07
N GLY A 521 31.82 -5.25 -15.35
CA GLY A 521 32.24 -6.31 -16.27
C GLY A 521 31.09 -7.06 -16.93
N ALA A 522 31.41 -8.13 -17.64
CA ALA A 522 30.46 -8.87 -18.48
C ALA A 522 29.69 -9.97 -17.73
N ARG A 523 30.27 -10.52 -16.64
CA ARG A 523 29.68 -11.63 -15.86
C ARG A 523 29.63 -11.27 -14.38
N VAL A 524 28.40 -11.16 -13.85
CA VAL A 524 28.15 -10.71 -12.47
C VAL A 524 27.31 -11.74 -11.72
N ILE A 525 27.73 -12.09 -10.52
CA ILE A 525 26.94 -12.84 -9.55
C ILE A 525 26.43 -11.88 -8.47
N ILE A 526 25.14 -11.87 -8.21
CA ILE A 526 24.54 -11.15 -7.09
C ILE A 526 24.05 -12.16 -6.06
N PHE A 527 24.64 -12.16 -4.88
CA PHE A 527 24.17 -12.95 -3.74
C PHE A 527 23.18 -12.13 -2.90
N ASP A 528 21.93 -12.60 -2.81
CA ASP A 528 20.86 -11.98 -2.03
C ASP A 528 20.51 -12.83 -0.81
N ALA A 529 20.90 -12.36 0.36
CA ALA A 529 20.53 -12.97 1.65
C ALA A 529 19.28 -12.32 2.29
N VAL A 530 18.68 -11.30 1.65
CA VAL A 530 17.60 -10.49 2.23
C VAL A 530 16.24 -10.79 1.60
N GLY A 531 16.20 -11.05 0.29
CA GLY A 531 14.96 -11.37 -0.41
C GLY A 531 14.02 -10.17 -0.57
N HIS A 532 14.57 -9.00 -0.89
CA HIS A 532 13.84 -7.78 -1.17
C HIS A 532 14.15 -7.26 -2.58
N ILE A 533 13.72 -6.05 -2.94
CA ILE A 533 13.74 -5.55 -4.33
C ILE A 533 15.15 -5.22 -4.85
N GLU A 534 16.12 -4.94 -3.98
CA GLU A 534 17.40 -4.39 -4.39
C GLU A 534 18.17 -5.32 -5.33
N ALA A 535 18.26 -6.60 -5.00
CA ALA A 535 18.97 -7.59 -5.83
C ALA A 535 18.26 -7.82 -7.18
N ILE A 536 16.94 -7.92 -7.17
CA ILE A 536 16.13 -8.10 -8.39
C ILE A 536 16.26 -6.87 -9.29
N GLY A 537 16.10 -5.67 -8.74
CA GLY A 537 16.18 -4.44 -9.52
C GLY A 537 17.58 -4.15 -10.05
N LEU A 538 18.64 -4.47 -9.28
CA LEU A 538 20.02 -4.39 -9.76
C LEU A 538 20.26 -5.43 -10.87
N GLY A 539 19.76 -6.65 -10.70
CA GLY A 539 19.83 -7.69 -11.72
C GLY A 539 19.13 -7.28 -13.02
N GLU A 540 17.92 -6.67 -12.94
CA GLU A 540 17.22 -6.10 -14.08
C GLU A 540 18.05 -5.00 -14.77
N LEU A 541 18.61 -4.08 -13.97
CA LEU A 541 19.42 -2.96 -14.48
C LEU A 541 20.64 -3.45 -15.27
N LEU A 542 21.38 -4.42 -14.73
CA LEU A 542 22.57 -4.98 -15.35
C LEU A 542 22.24 -5.81 -16.60
N ALA A 543 21.22 -6.69 -16.51
CA ALA A 543 20.79 -7.52 -17.63
C ALA A 543 20.31 -6.66 -18.82
N ALA A 544 19.55 -5.59 -18.55
CA ALA A 544 19.12 -4.64 -19.59
C ALA A 544 20.26 -3.92 -20.30
N ARG A 545 21.48 -3.91 -19.70
CA ARG A 545 22.71 -3.35 -20.28
C ARG A 545 23.59 -4.40 -20.97
N GLY A 546 23.14 -5.66 -21.04
CA GLY A 546 23.85 -6.74 -21.69
C GLY A 546 24.82 -7.51 -20.79
N THR A 547 24.84 -7.27 -19.48
CA THR A 547 25.64 -8.04 -18.52
C THR A 547 25.00 -9.43 -18.32
N GLU A 548 25.79 -10.49 -18.36
CA GLU A 548 25.38 -11.83 -17.92
C GLU A 548 25.27 -11.84 -16.40
N VAL A 549 24.04 -11.66 -15.87
CA VAL A 549 23.82 -11.55 -14.43
C VAL A 549 23.02 -12.73 -13.90
N THR A 550 23.50 -13.30 -12.81
CA THR A 550 22.80 -14.35 -12.05
C THR A 550 22.59 -13.87 -10.61
N VAL A 551 21.35 -13.83 -10.17
CA VAL A 551 20.98 -13.59 -8.78
C VAL A 551 20.82 -14.93 -8.08
N VAL A 552 21.62 -15.19 -7.07
CA VAL A 552 21.58 -16.39 -6.22
C VAL A 552 21.07 -16.02 -4.83
N THR A 553 20.20 -16.84 -4.26
CA THR A 553 19.64 -16.61 -2.94
C THR A 553 19.32 -17.92 -2.23
N THR A 554 19.53 -17.95 -0.91
CA THR A 554 19.14 -19.08 -0.06
C THR A 554 17.63 -19.21 0.13
N LEU A 555 16.88 -18.20 -0.29
CA LEU A 555 15.42 -18.14 -0.16
C LEU A 555 14.73 -18.80 -1.36
N PRO A 556 13.60 -19.47 -1.17
CA PRO A 556 12.85 -20.06 -2.28
C PRO A 556 12.22 -18.99 -3.19
N MET A 557 11.98 -17.80 -2.64
CA MET A 557 11.41 -16.63 -3.34
C MET A 557 11.76 -15.35 -2.56
N PRO A 558 11.53 -14.15 -3.12
CA PRO A 558 11.72 -12.88 -2.43
C PRO A 558 10.68 -12.66 -1.32
N ILE A 559 10.90 -13.26 -0.15
CA ILE A 559 9.94 -13.35 0.96
C ILE A 559 9.63 -12.01 1.65
N ASN A 560 10.49 -11.01 1.49
CA ASN A 560 10.31 -9.67 2.05
C ASN A 560 9.68 -8.68 1.06
N LEU A 561 9.17 -9.19 -0.07
CA LEU A 561 8.48 -8.42 -1.09
C LEU A 561 7.01 -8.88 -1.15
N ASP A 562 6.07 -7.94 -1.26
CA ASP A 562 4.66 -8.28 -1.42
C ASP A 562 4.40 -8.93 -2.79
N ARG A 563 3.35 -9.76 -2.87
CA ARG A 563 3.04 -10.58 -4.05
C ARG A 563 2.80 -9.76 -5.32
N GLU A 564 2.15 -8.60 -5.20
CA GLU A 564 1.88 -7.72 -6.36
C GLU A 564 3.18 -7.11 -6.88
N THR A 565 4.02 -6.58 -6.01
CA THR A 565 5.34 -6.04 -6.40
C THR A 565 6.23 -7.13 -7.00
N MET A 566 6.27 -8.32 -6.38
CA MET A 566 7.02 -9.46 -6.88
C MET A 566 6.53 -9.90 -8.27
N GLY A 567 5.19 -9.95 -8.47
CA GLY A 567 4.56 -10.33 -9.74
C GLY A 567 4.88 -9.39 -10.92
N TYR A 568 5.35 -8.17 -10.64
CA TYR A 568 5.87 -7.25 -11.64
C TYR A 568 7.40 -7.30 -11.75
N ALA A 569 8.12 -7.22 -10.63
CA ALA A 569 9.56 -7.02 -10.61
C ALA A 569 10.33 -8.26 -11.12
N LEU A 570 10.00 -9.45 -10.63
CA LEU A 570 10.75 -10.66 -10.99
C LEU A 570 10.59 -11.06 -12.47
N PRO A 571 9.36 -11.08 -13.04
CA PRO A 571 9.20 -11.33 -14.48
C PRO A 571 9.92 -10.32 -15.37
N ARG A 572 9.89 -9.02 -15.02
CA ARG A 572 10.62 -7.97 -15.77
C ARG A 572 12.12 -8.23 -15.77
N ALA A 573 12.69 -8.53 -14.62
CA ALA A 573 14.12 -8.83 -14.50
C ALA A 573 14.53 -10.07 -15.30
N VAL A 574 13.72 -11.14 -15.25
CA VAL A 574 13.95 -12.36 -16.04
C VAL A 574 13.81 -12.09 -17.55
N GLN A 575 12.80 -11.31 -17.96
CA GLN A 575 12.62 -10.90 -19.36
C GLN A 575 13.77 -10.03 -19.88
N ALA A 576 14.40 -9.25 -19.00
CA ALA A 576 15.61 -8.50 -19.33
C ALA A 576 16.87 -9.38 -19.49
N GLY A 577 16.80 -10.67 -19.10
CA GLY A 577 17.91 -11.61 -19.21
C GLY A 577 18.55 -12.03 -17.88
N MET A 578 18.05 -11.53 -16.74
CA MET A 578 18.54 -11.95 -15.42
C MET A 578 18.21 -13.43 -15.16
N ARG A 579 19.20 -14.19 -14.71
CA ARG A 579 18.99 -15.55 -14.21
C ARG A 579 18.68 -15.53 -12.72
N TRP A 580 17.58 -16.17 -12.32
CA TRP A 580 17.16 -16.31 -10.92
C TRP A 580 17.45 -17.72 -10.41
N ARG A 581 18.27 -17.85 -9.35
CA ARG A 581 18.63 -19.13 -8.72
C ARG A 581 18.26 -19.13 -7.24
N PRO A 582 17.06 -19.58 -6.88
CA PRO A 582 16.66 -19.78 -5.48
C PRO A 582 17.35 -20.98 -4.85
N ASN A 583 17.21 -21.15 -3.54
CA ASN A 583 17.77 -22.23 -2.74
C ASN A 583 19.28 -22.44 -2.98
N THR A 584 20.00 -21.36 -3.26
CA THR A 584 21.41 -21.38 -3.62
C THR A 584 22.19 -20.42 -2.71
N ALA A 585 23.17 -20.94 -1.99
CA ALA A 585 24.05 -20.16 -1.14
C ALA A 585 25.38 -19.85 -1.86
N LEU A 586 26.02 -18.76 -1.48
CA LEU A 586 27.39 -18.46 -1.84
C LEU A 586 28.33 -19.14 -0.81
N GLY A 587 28.99 -20.21 -1.19
CA GLY A 587 29.83 -21.00 -0.30
C GLY A 587 31.25 -20.43 -0.13
N ALA A 588 31.87 -20.03 -1.24
CA ALA A 588 33.20 -19.42 -1.24
C ALA A 588 33.42 -18.58 -2.51
N ILE A 589 34.35 -17.66 -2.45
CA ILE A 589 34.81 -16.83 -3.56
C ILE A 589 36.32 -17.09 -3.76
N GLY A 590 36.65 -17.61 -4.94
CA GLY A 590 38.04 -17.84 -5.37
C GLY A 590 38.55 -16.70 -6.25
N ASP A 591 39.65 -16.97 -6.98
CA ASP A 591 40.19 -16.04 -7.96
C ASP A 591 39.27 -16.00 -9.20
N HIS A 592 38.54 -14.91 -9.37
CA HIS A 592 37.47 -14.74 -10.39
C HIS A 592 36.52 -15.95 -10.52
N ALA A 593 36.21 -16.61 -9.42
CA ALA A 593 35.35 -17.78 -9.39
C ALA A 593 34.48 -17.80 -8.11
N VAL A 594 33.32 -18.42 -8.19
CA VAL A 594 32.45 -18.64 -7.02
C VAL A 594 32.12 -20.12 -6.88
N THR A 595 32.06 -20.59 -5.64
CA THR A 595 31.46 -21.88 -5.30
C THR A 595 30.06 -21.65 -4.77
N LEU A 596 29.08 -22.17 -5.49
CA LEU A 596 27.66 -22.15 -5.10
C LEU A 596 27.31 -23.48 -4.41
N VAL A 597 26.38 -23.40 -3.48
CA VAL A 597 25.86 -24.57 -2.73
C VAL A 597 24.34 -24.61 -2.86
N ASP A 598 23.83 -25.66 -3.48
CA ASP A 598 22.40 -25.91 -3.47
C ASP A 598 21.96 -26.31 -2.05
N THR A 599 21.07 -25.52 -1.44
CA THR A 599 20.68 -25.69 -0.03
C THR A 599 19.77 -26.90 0.22
N LEU A 600 19.19 -27.49 -0.84
CA LEU A 600 18.32 -28.65 -0.79
C LEU A 600 19.12 -29.95 -0.98
N SER A 601 19.89 -30.04 -2.08
CA SER A 601 20.70 -31.23 -2.41
C SER A 601 22.06 -31.24 -1.74
N ARG A 602 22.55 -30.09 -1.27
CA ARG A 602 23.88 -29.85 -0.71
C ARG A 602 25.02 -30.10 -1.73
N GLN A 603 24.70 -30.08 -3.00
CA GLN A 603 25.71 -30.19 -4.06
C GLN A 603 26.43 -28.85 -4.25
N PHE A 604 27.70 -28.94 -4.63
CA PHE A 604 28.55 -27.78 -4.92
C PHE A 604 28.70 -27.62 -6.43
N GLU A 605 28.65 -26.37 -6.88
CA GLU A 605 28.93 -25.99 -8.26
C GLU A 605 29.97 -24.85 -8.27
N GLN A 606 30.97 -24.96 -9.08
CA GLN A 606 31.96 -23.91 -9.28
C GLN A 606 31.71 -23.20 -10.60
N ILE A 607 31.65 -21.84 -10.55
CA ILE A 607 31.51 -20.99 -11.72
C ILE A 607 32.74 -20.11 -11.81
N ALA A 608 33.46 -20.19 -12.92
CA ALA A 608 34.66 -19.41 -13.21
C ALA A 608 34.36 -18.19 -14.07
N ASP A 609 35.37 -17.36 -14.32
CA ASP A 609 35.36 -16.17 -15.17
C ASP A 609 34.33 -15.14 -14.70
N ILE A 610 34.24 -14.89 -13.40
CA ILE A 610 33.36 -13.89 -12.79
C ILE A 610 34.12 -12.56 -12.66
N ASP A 611 33.58 -11.50 -13.29
CA ASP A 611 34.18 -10.18 -13.21
C ASP A 611 33.87 -9.48 -11.88
N THR A 612 32.62 -9.64 -11.37
CA THR A 612 32.20 -9.02 -10.12
C THR A 612 31.25 -9.92 -9.34
N VAL A 613 31.49 -10.01 -8.03
CA VAL A 613 30.53 -10.57 -7.05
C VAL A 613 29.91 -9.44 -6.26
N VAL A 614 28.59 -9.34 -6.31
CA VAL A 614 27.82 -8.36 -5.54
C VAL A 614 27.14 -9.04 -4.37
N ILE A 615 27.33 -8.52 -3.17
CA ILE A 615 26.71 -9.07 -1.97
C ILE A 615 25.64 -8.14 -1.42
N ARG A 616 24.42 -8.67 -1.28
CA ARG A 616 23.27 -8.01 -0.63
C ARG A 616 22.94 -8.74 0.68
N THR A 617 23.47 -8.21 1.76
CA THR A 617 23.18 -8.67 3.14
C THR A 617 22.70 -7.50 4.00
N ASN A 618 22.42 -7.76 5.27
CA ASN A 618 22.10 -6.69 6.22
C ASN A 618 23.32 -5.77 6.41
N GLY A 619 23.05 -4.47 6.50
CA GLY A 619 24.08 -3.46 6.76
C GLY A 619 24.39 -3.27 8.25
N LEU A 620 25.35 -2.41 8.53
CA LEU A 620 25.73 -1.98 9.86
C LEU A 620 25.34 -0.50 10.08
N PRO A 621 24.98 -0.09 11.31
CA PRO A 621 24.72 1.30 11.59
C PRO A 621 26.00 2.15 11.50
N ASN A 622 25.83 3.43 11.14
CA ASN A 622 26.87 4.46 11.27
C ASN A 622 26.57 5.25 12.54
N ASP A 623 27.03 4.78 13.67
CA ASP A 623 26.65 5.32 14.99
C ASP A 623 27.81 5.88 15.81
N GLU A 624 28.98 5.97 15.23
CA GLU A 624 30.20 6.47 15.88
C GLU A 624 29.97 7.86 16.50
N LEU A 625 29.40 8.79 15.74
CA LEU A 625 29.11 10.15 16.21
C LEU A 625 28.18 10.19 17.43
N TYR A 626 27.21 9.27 17.51
CA TYR A 626 26.33 9.18 18.67
C TYR A 626 27.14 8.85 19.94
N PHE A 627 28.04 7.88 19.87
CA PHE A 627 28.87 7.50 21.02
C PHE A 627 29.87 8.58 21.42
N GLU A 628 30.36 9.38 20.48
CA GLU A 628 31.21 10.54 20.78
C GLU A 628 30.46 11.67 21.47
N LEU A 629 29.15 11.82 21.24
CA LEU A 629 28.35 12.94 21.76
C LEU A 629 27.54 12.62 23.01
N LYS A 630 27.09 11.37 23.19
CA LYS A 630 26.08 10.99 24.21
C LYS A 630 26.43 11.36 25.64
N ASP A 631 27.73 11.35 25.99
CA ASP A 631 28.22 11.66 27.31
C ASP A 631 28.73 13.12 27.45
N ARG A 632 28.67 13.90 26.34
CA ARG A 632 29.12 15.29 26.24
C ARG A 632 27.99 16.30 26.15
N MET A 633 26.76 15.82 25.97
CA MET A 633 25.55 16.64 25.85
C MET A 633 24.37 16.01 26.57
N PRO A 634 23.46 16.83 27.15
CA PRO A 634 22.32 16.33 27.91
C PRO A 634 21.26 15.67 27.07
N LYS A 635 21.16 15.97 25.76
CA LYS A 635 20.15 15.40 24.88
C LYS A 635 20.70 15.06 23.48
N VAL A 636 21.05 13.80 23.31
CA VAL A 636 21.44 13.22 22.02
C VAL A 636 20.53 12.04 21.71
N MET A 637 19.92 12.05 20.54
CA MET A 637 19.05 10.96 20.06
C MET A 637 19.65 10.32 18.80
N ARG A 638 19.46 9.02 18.63
CA ARG A 638 19.88 8.26 17.44
C ARG A 638 18.63 7.70 16.76
N VAL A 639 18.50 7.87 15.45
CA VAL A 639 17.30 7.52 14.67
C VAL A 639 17.61 6.79 13.37
N GLY A 640 16.64 6.03 12.90
CA GLY A 640 16.72 5.31 11.63
C GLY A 640 17.83 4.26 11.62
N ASP A 641 18.50 4.11 10.48
CA ASP A 641 19.55 3.10 10.30
C ASP A 641 20.79 3.35 11.15
N ALA A 642 20.96 4.54 11.73
CA ALA A 642 21.99 4.76 12.73
C ALA A 642 21.70 4.01 14.06
N VAL A 643 20.47 3.57 14.30
CA VAL A 643 20.10 2.66 15.39
C VAL A 643 20.30 1.20 14.99
N ALA A 644 19.69 0.82 13.87
CA ALA A 644 19.75 -0.50 13.25
C ALA A 644 19.27 -0.38 11.81
N VAL A 645 19.94 -1.03 10.88
CA VAL A 645 19.55 -1.01 9.47
C VAL A 645 18.23 -1.73 9.27
N ARG A 646 17.21 -0.99 8.80
CA ARG A 646 15.83 -1.46 8.65
C ARG A 646 15.19 -0.85 7.40
N TYR A 647 13.87 -1.01 7.24
CA TYR A 647 13.11 -0.42 6.14
C TYR A 647 12.80 1.08 6.37
N ALA A 648 12.53 1.78 5.27
CA ALA A 648 12.33 3.23 5.26
C ALA A 648 11.19 3.72 6.17
N ASP A 649 10.11 2.95 6.33
CA ASP A 649 9.00 3.29 7.22
C ASP A 649 9.43 3.41 8.68
N ARG A 650 10.38 2.55 9.15
CA ARG A 650 10.94 2.63 10.51
C ARG A 650 11.80 3.88 10.65
N ALA A 651 12.60 4.19 9.64
CA ALA A 651 13.43 5.39 9.64
C ALA A 651 12.58 6.67 9.72
N ILE A 652 11.47 6.72 8.97
CA ILE A 652 10.50 7.83 9.04
C ILE A 652 9.84 7.90 10.40
N PHE A 653 9.38 6.78 10.94
CA PHE A 653 8.75 6.75 12.25
C PHE A 653 9.70 7.24 13.35
N ASP A 654 10.94 6.74 13.39
CA ASP A 654 11.95 7.18 14.36
C ASP A 654 12.22 8.68 14.24
N GLY A 655 12.40 9.19 13.02
CA GLY A 655 12.61 10.61 12.76
C GLY A 655 11.43 11.47 13.21
N HIS A 656 10.19 11.04 12.91
CA HIS A 656 8.96 11.71 13.32
C HIS A 656 8.86 11.81 14.84
N MET A 657 9.09 10.70 15.53
CA MET A 657 9.04 10.66 17.00
C MET A 657 10.14 11.51 17.65
N ALA A 658 11.36 11.46 17.10
CA ALA A 658 12.45 12.30 17.62
C ALA A 658 12.15 13.79 17.45
N GLY A 659 11.66 14.22 16.28
CA GLY A 659 11.23 15.61 16.08
C GLY A 659 10.12 16.07 17.02
N ARG A 660 9.22 15.16 17.42
CA ARG A 660 8.16 15.44 18.42
C ARG A 660 8.68 15.53 19.85
N GLN A 661 9.76 14.82 20.18
CA GLN A 661 10.29 14.69 21.54
C GLN A 661 11.33 15.76 21.92
N VAL A 662 11.79 16.57 20.99
CA VAL A 662 12.80 17.61 21.24
C VAL A 662 12.27 18.76 22.15
#